data_75590f9e53088e8612f03ba13bf831a8
#
_entry.id   75590f9e53088e8612f03ba13bf831a8
#
_cell.length_a   1.000
_cell.length_b   1.000
_cell.length_c   1.000
_cell.angle_alpha   90.00
_cell.angle_beta   90.00
_cell.angle_gamma   90.00
#
_symmetry.space_group_name_H-M   'P 1'
#
loop_
_entity.id
_entity.type
_entity.pdbx_description
1 polymer ?
#
loop_
_entity_poly.entity_id
_entity_poly.type
_entity_poly.pdbx_seq_one_letter_code
_entity_poly.pdbx_strand_id
1 'polypeptide(L)'
;MKKLNVFICFLAVIFVCAMAEITPARAEERQSAASGAQTVAEDITLYGLSSSYDGVIAIPADMDTEYQIHANGRDISYIVTDGNNITVDDRGVVRIKYTTTYWYGNIGYSYPIQDKTPTSIEKSFDAGDATVTVTADGVQTNVTVHVADYAQKYADDKILQYINENISGKNLSDMELMKKIAAYPASFDYGASHSGYVSMIIYGNGDCWASTSTIIRTCELLGIDAWSRNGNKDYGAGSGHMNAMVYYDGKYYELEAGYSGTAPRYYSAEERDSLFCFHDKDDGTLSIYQYDGQLTSGDTLEIPATYQEKTVTEIEDQFSQGSNRTCGTIHLPDTITKIGAFAFSGFEQATSINIPASVKEIGTGAFAQCLSLENFECTGIGNNYASQNGILYSCDKKIAISGPAVNNPQFASDVQQIAEGAFSYNTNLVKIVIPESVTTIEDAAFFDCYSVKNVTIKGTDITFGSNVFYNCSELTLRGTVGSAVETYANENGIAFRDIQEPPKNGLYQEGDSWNYYVDDEIAEDVTTLVACNGDWWYVEDGRINFNKWGLYEYNGSLWYIENGKVNFSETTICYYEGEDWYVKNGCADPQYNDVICMNDDWLAVRNGRIDSNFNGIASNASGEWYCEYGQVQFDASGLVKSENDAFDGWYYVRNGCVQKGQETVVQNSSGWWYIGTDGKVDFHKNTVAPNEYGWWAVRNGAVDFQLNGIASNESGDWYCRGGQVDFGAAGVLESETEGFSGWYYIQNGCVQKGQETVKQNSNGWWYIGTDGKVDFGFSGIASNENGTWYIENGKVNFNYSGTYEDENGRIYEIKSGNAA
;
A
#
# COMPACT_ATOMS: atom_id res chain seq x y z
N MET A 1 -34.70 25.32 25.16
CA MET A 1 -35.05 26.54 24.37
C MET A 1 -33.89 27.55 24.38
N LYS A 2 -32.79 27.31 23.67
CA LYS A 2 -31.73 28.30 23.38
C LYS A 2 -30.55 27.61 22.66
N LYS A 3 -30.77 27.00 21.49
CA LYS A 3 -29.70 26.58 20.55
C LYS A 3 -30.19 26.38 19.12
N LEU A 4 -31.43 26.76 18.80
CA LEU A 4 -31.99 26.53 17.42
C LEU A 4 -32.05 27.81 16.57
N ASN A 5 -31.46 28.92 16.96
CA ASN A 5 -31.55 30.20 16.24
C ASN A 5 -30.24 30.72 15.65
N VAL A 6 -29.20 29.90 15.48
CA VAL A 6 -27.89 30.36 14.94
C VAL A 6 -27.53 29.72 13.57
N PHE A 7 -28.26 28.73 13.07
CA PHE A 7 -27.90 28.07 11.80
C PHE A 7 -28.78 28.42 10.59
N ILE A 8 -29.86 29.22 10.78
CA ILE A 8 -30.76 29.63 9.68
C ILE A 8 -30.37 30.98 9.03
N CYS A 9 -29.37 31.70 9.55
CA CYS A 9 -29.01 33.04 9.05
C CYS A 9 -27.82 33.09 8.08
N PHE A 10 -27.26 31.95 7.61
CA PHE A 10 -26.09 31.99 6.71
C PHE A 10 -26.33 31.42 5.30
N LEU A 11 -27.55 31.02 4.97
CA LEU A 11 -27.88 30.52 3.60
C LEU A 11 -28.97 31.33 2.89
N ALA A 12 -29.34 32.52 3.39
CA ALA A 12 -30.37 33.38 2.80
C ALA A 12 -29.85 34.61 2.00
N VAL A 13 -28.56 34.61 1.65
CA VAL A 13 -28.05 35.68 0.74
C VAL A 13 -27.19 34.99 -0.29
N ILE A 14 -27.77 34.69 -1.40
CA ILE A 14 -27.34 34.47 -2.78
C ILE A 14 -28.28 33.37 -3.38
N PHE A 15 -29.42 33.78 -3.89
CA PHE A 15 -30.07 33.24 -5.09
C PHE A 15 -31.47 33.83 -5.19
N VAL A 16 -31.52 35.12 -5.51
CA VAL A 16 -32.68 35.69 -6.22
C VAL A 16 -32.19 35.93 -7.62
N CYS A 17 -32.39 34.93 -8.47
CA CYS A 17 -32.58 35.14 -9.90
C CYS A 17 -33.01 33.81 -10.57
N ALA A 18 -34.14 33.89 -11.26
CA ALA A 18 -34.64 32.90 -12.21
C ALA A 18 -35.37 31.67 -11.67
N MET A 19 -36.57 31.86 -11.15
CA MET A 19 -37.64 30.86 -11.27
C MET A 19 -38.33 31.15 -12.62
N ALA A 20 -38.03 30.37 -13.62
CA ALA A 20 -38.86 30.23 -14.78
C ALA A 20 -39.55 28.85 -14.70
N GLU A 21 -40.88 28.89 -14.67
CA GLU A 21 -41.75 27.74 -14.64
C GLU A 21 -41.43 26.80 -15.81
N ILE A 22 -41.05 25.54 -15.51
CA ILE A 22 -41.03 24.49 -16.53
C ILE A 22 -42.34 23.70 -16.36
N THR A 23 -43.34 24.12 -17.14
CA THR A 23 -44.49 23.27 -17.47
C THR A 23 -44.11 22.35 -18.62
N PRO A 24 -44.58 21.08 -18.67
CA PRO A 24 -44.33 20.21 -19.81
C PRO A 24 -45.05 20.77 -21.05
N ALA A 25 -44.25 21.39 -21.91
CA ALA A 25 -44.75 21.96 -23.15
C ALA A 25 -44.91 20.84 -24.19
N ARG A 26 -46.15 20.47 -24.47
CA ARG A 26 -46.57 20.00 -25.81
C ARG A 26 -46.03 20.98 -26.85
N ALA A 27 -45.36 20.43 -27.86
CA ALA A 27 -44.91 21.22 -28.99
C ALA A 27 -46.07 21.94 -29.66
N GLU A 28 -46.16 23.25 -29.47
CA GLU A 28 -46.84 24.17 -30.38
C GLU A 28 -45.81 25.20 -30.84
N GLU A 29 -45.60 25.20 -32.16
CA GLU A 29 -44.81 26.26 -32.85
C GLU A 29 -45.29 27.65 -32.43
N ARG A 30 -44.43 28.39 -31.76
CA ARG A 30 -44.48 29.85 -31.77
C ARG A 30 -43.11 30.41 -32.12
N GLN A 31 -43.01 30.88 -33.37
CA GLN A 31 -42.03 31.87 -33.71
C GLN A 31 -42.10 33.05 -32.75
N SER A 32 -41.05 33.28 -31.93
CA SER A 32 -40.78 34.61 -31.42
C SER A 32 -39.30 34.75 -31.05
N ALA A 33 -38.71 35.67 -31.74
CA ALA A 33 -37.54 36.48 -31.35
C ALA A 33 -36.27 35.81 -30.89
N ALA A 34 -35.30 35.90 -31.78
CA ALA A 34 -33.88 35.78 -31.49
C ALA A 34 -33.48 36.47 -30.20
N SER A 35 -32.97 35.68 -29.22
CA SER A 35 -32.07 36.18 -28.20
C SER A 35 -31.03 35.10 -27.89
N GLY A 36 -29.81 35.39 -28.30
CA GLY A 36 -28.65 34.59 -27.90
C GLY A 36 -28.18 33.59 -28.94
N ALA A 37 -27.85 34.04 -30.14
CA ALA A 37 -26.93 33.28 -30.98
C ALA A 37 -25.51 33.47 -30.41
N GLN A 38 -24.93 32.42 -29.83
CA GLN A 38 -23.50 32.47 -29.50
C GLN A 38 -22.74 31.94 -30.70
N THR A 39 -21.96 32.79 -31.33
CA THR A 39 -21.04 32.42 -32.40
C THR A 39 -19.89 31.63 -31.78
N VAL A 40 -19.86 30.35 -32.02
CA VAL A 40 -18.76 29.44 -31.68
C VAL A 40 -18.05 29.11 -32.99
N ALA A 41 -17.13 29.91 -33.39
CA ALA A 41 -16.48 30.05 -34.69
C ALA A 41 -17.29 30.89 -35.67
N GLU A 42 -16.63 31.68 -36.52
CA GLU A 42 -17.26 32.73 -37.35
C GLU A 42 -18.37 32.24 -38.30
N ASP A 43 -18.61 30.94 -38.47
CA ASP A 43 -19.43 30.39 -39.54
C ASP A 43 -20.53 29.40 -39.16
N ILE A 44 -20.63 28.89 -37.92
CA ILE A 44 -21.71 27.97 -37.52
C ILE A 44 -22.55 28.57 -36.38
N THR A 45 -23.86 28.73 -36.61
CA THR A 45 -24.81 29.14 -35.57
C THR A 45 -25.59 27.92 -35.06
N LEU A 46 -25.58 27.68 -33.76
CA LEU A 46 -26.30 26.61 -33.08
C LEU A 46 -27.60 27.14 -32.48
N TYR A 47 -28.71 26.37 -32.62
CA TYR A 47 -30.02 26.72 -32.12
C TYR A 47 -30.56 25.64 -31.17
N GLY A 48 -31.51 26.00 -30.34
CA GLY A 48 -32.21 25.01 -29.45
C GLY A 48 -31.53 24.71 -28.18
N LEU A 49 -30.42 25.41 -27.84
CA LEU A 49 -29.75 25.29 -26.57
C LEU A 49 -30.59 25.98 -25.48
N SER A 50 -31.18 25.23 -24.56
CA SER A 50 -31.79 25.83 -23.38
C SER A 50 -30.72 26.44 -22.52
N SER A 51 -30.68 27.77 -22.44
CA SER A 51 -29.94 28.65 -21.56
C SER A 51 -28.61 28.10 -20.96
N SER A 52 -27.56 28.33 -21.72
CA SER A 52 -26.34 29.00 -21.29
C SER A 52 -25.58 28.48 -20.05
N TYR A 53 -24.66 27.64 -20.31
CA TYR A 53 -23.29 27.80 -19.84
C TYR A 53 -22.38 27.60 -21.05
N ASP A 54 -21.81 28.68 -21.59
CA ASP A 54 -20.70 28.74 -22.56
C ASP A 54 -20.52 27.51 -23.51
N GLY A 55 -21.60 27.11 -24.24
CA GLY A 55 -21.54 25.96 -25.16
C GLY A 55 -21.76 24.58 -24.54
N VAL A 56 -22.13 24.51 -23.28
CA VAL A 56 -22.42 23.26 -22.57
C VAL A 56 -23.93 22.99 -22.52
N ILE A 57 -24.37 21.83 -22.94
CA ILE A 57 -25.73 21.31 -22.75
C ILE A 57 -25.71 20.39 -21.53
N ALA A 58 -26.43 20.74 -20.47
CA ALA A 58 -26.62 19.87 -19.31
C ALA A 58 -27.90 19.03 -19.48
N ILE A 59 -27.76 17.73 -19.54
CA ILE A 59 -28.90 16.81 -19.65
C ILE A 59 -29.15 16.22 -18.27
N PRO A 60 -30.36 16.34 -17.66
CA PRO A 60 -30.76 15.56 -16.50
C PRO A 60 -30.77 14.08 -16.87
N ALA A 61 -29.94 13.30 -16.18
CA ALA A 61 -30.00 11.88 -16.31
C ALA A 61 -31.30 11.33 -15.73
N ASP A 62 -31.87 10.28 -16.08
CA ASP A 62 -33.15 9.70 -15.64
C ASP A 62 -34.44 10.25 -16.31
N MET A 63 -34.33 11.25 -17.14
CA MET A 63 -35.43 11.59 -18.01
C MET A 63 -35.10 11.13 -19.43
N ASP A 64 -36.00 10.42 -20.10
CA ASP A 64 -35.93 10.11 -21.54
C ASP A 64 -36.02 11.41 -22.34
N THR A 65 -35.16 12.38 -22.00
CA THR A 65 -35.16 13.72 -22.56
C THR A 65 -34.23 13.73 -23.75
N GLU A 66 -34.79 14.03 -24.92
CA GLU A 66 -34.04 14.24 -26.15
C GLU A 66 -33.65 15.69 -26.24
N TYR A 67 -32.37 15.97 -26.48
CA TYR A 67 -31.88 17.29 -26.79
C TYR A 67 -31.51 17.37 -28.26
N GLN A 68 -31.87 18.44 -28.92
CA GLN A 68 -31.54 18.64 -30.33
C GLN A 68 -30.52 19.77 -30.49
N ILE A 69 -29.40 19.43 -31.10
CA ILE A 69 -28.44 20.42 -31.60
C ILE A 69 -28.87 20.78 -33.01
N HIS A 70 -29.19 22.05 -33.22
CA HIS A 70 -29.50 22.60 -34.56
C HIS A 70 -28.34 23.41 -35.07
N ALA A 71 -27.89 23.16 -36.28
CA ALA A 71 -26.91 24.00 -36.98
C ALA A 71 -27.52 24.57 -38.28
N ASN A 72 -27.09 25.75 -38.65
CA ASN A 72 -27.38 26.33 -39.96
C ASN A 72 -26.28 25.96 -40.95
N GLY A 73 -26.64 25.71 -42.21
CA GLY A 73 -25.73 25.34 -43.26
C GLY A 73 -26.24 24.22 -44.14
N ARG A 74 -25.39 23.77 -45.07
CA ARG A 74 -25.62 22.59 -45.90
C ARG A 74 -24.69 21.49 -45.48
N ASP A 75 -25.01 20.24 -45.86
CA ASP A 75 -24.20 19.08 -45.55
C ASP A 75 -23.83 18.95 -44.05
N ILE A 76 -24.89 19.10 -43.19
CA ILE A 76 -24.72 19.09 -41.73
C ILE A 76 -24.54 17.64 -41.28
N SER A 77 -23.53 17.41 -40.43
CA SER A 77 -23.30 16.13 -39.75
C SER A 77 -22.91 16.31 -38.28
N TYR A 78 -23.27 15.33 -37.47
CA TYR A 78 -23.06 15.29 -36.01
C TYR A 78 -22.33 14.01 -35.63
N ILE A 79 -21.23 14.11 -34.94
CA ILE A 79 -20.43 12.97 -34.54
C ILE A 79 -19.96 13.15 -33.09
N VAL A 80 -20.16 12.13 -32.22
CA VAL A 80 -19.54 12.12 -30.89
C VAL A 80 -18.06 11.81 -31.09
N THR A 81 -17.20 12.77 -30.77
CA THR A 81 -15.74 12.68 -30.96
C THR A 81 -15.00 12.43 -29.66
N ASP A 82 -15.64 12.70 -28.51
CA ASP A 82 -15.11 12.39 -27.20
C ASP A 82 -16.28 12.07 -26.25
N GLY A 83 -16.02 11.18 -25.27
CA GLY A 83 -17.05 10.66 -24.37
C GLY A 83 -17.80 9.45 -24.94
N ASN A 84 -18.30 8.59 -24.05
CA ASN A 84 -19.02 7.34 -24.41
C ASN A 84 -20.44 7.26 -23.80
N ASN A 85 -20.85 8.34 -23.16
CA ASN A 85 -22.09 8.44 -22.38
C ASN A 85 -23.31 8.97 -23.13
N ILE A 86 -23.11 9.40 -24.38
CA ILE A 86 -24.20 9.87 -25.24
C ILE A 86 -24.17 9.22 -26.62
N THR A 87 -25.28 9.33 -27.33
CA THR A 87 -25.40 9.13 -28.78
C THR A 87 -25.95 10.38 -29.42
N VAL A 88 -25.63 10.62 -30.69
CA VAL A 88 -26.23 11.69 -31.50
C VAL A 88 -26.68 11.07 -32.82
N ASP A 89 -27.88 11.43 -33.29
CA ASP A 89 -28.36 10.97 -34.58
C ASP A 89 -28.06 12.00 -35.69
N ASP A 90 -28.39 11.64 -36.92
CA ASP A 90 -28.17 12.48 -38.14
C ASP A 90 -28.97 13.79 -38.15
N ARG A 91 -29.94 13.94 -37.27
CA ARG A 91 -30.72 15.15 -37.06
C ARG A 91 -30.18 16.03 -35.94
N GLY A 92 -29.10 15.57 -35.25
CA GLY A 92 -28.55 16.26 -34.11
C GLY A 92 -29.24 15.97 -32.77
N VAL A 93 -30.08 14.94 -32.73
CA VAL A 93 -30.74 14.56 -31.46
C VAL A 93 -29.75 13.79 -30.57
N VAL A 94 -29.47 14.36 -29.42
CA VAL A 94 -28.58 13.78 -28.40
C VAL A 94 -29.42 12.97 -27.42
N ARG A 95 -28.99 11.75 -27.15
CA ARG A 95 -29.57 10.84 -26.16
C ARG A 95 -28.51 10.29 -25.24
N ILE A 96 -28.86 10.12 -23.97
CA ILE A 96 -27.99 9.43 -23.00
C ILE A 96 -27.89 7.95 -23.36
N LYS A 97 -26.68 7.40 -23.22
CA LYS A 97 -26.45 5.98 -23.44
C LYS A 97 -26.57 5.25 -22.10
N TYR A 98 -27.53 4.38 -21.99
CA TYR A 98 -27.79 3.60 -20.79
C TYR A 98 -27.15 2.21 -20.87
N THR A 99 -26.62 1.72 -19.73
CA THR A 99 -26.38 0.32 -19.47
C THR A 99 -27.59 -0.25 -18.75
N THR A 100 -28.20 -1.29 -19.29
CA THR A 100 -29.38 -1.92 -18.70
C THR A 100 -28.97 -3.19 -17.98
N THR A 101 -29.20 -3.24 -16.67
CA THR A 101 -28.98 -4.44 -15.84
C THR A 101 -30.34 -5.08 -15.53
N TYR A 102 -30.44 -6.37 -15.81
CA TYR A 102 -31.62 -7.15 -15.52
C TYR A 102 -31.45 -7.93 -14.24
N TRP A 103 -32.25 -7.66 -13.23
CA TRP A 103 -32.28 -8.41 -11.98
C TRP A 103 -33.32 -9.49 -12.02
N TYR A 104 -32.93 -10.72 -11.75
CA TYR A 104 -33.86 -11.87 -11.64
C TYR A 104 -33.94 -12.18 -10.15
N GLY A 105 -35.08 -11.92 -9.53
CA GLY A 105 -35.27 -12.12 -8.10
C GLY A 105 -35.00 -13.55 -7.70
N ASN A 106 -34.34 -13.74 -6.55
CA ASN A 106 -34.25 -15.02 -5.89
C ASN A 106 -35.66 -15.46 -5.45
N ILE A 107 -36.36 -16.21 -6.31
CA ILE A 107 -37.53 -16.90 -5.88
C ILE A 107 -37.04 -18.11 -5.09
N GLY A 108 -37.27 -18.08 -3.77
CA GLY A 108 -36.99 -19.18 -2.90
C GLY A 108 -37.60 -20.48 -3.41
N TYR A 109 -36.76 -21.46 -3.54
CA TYR A 109 -37.01 -22.90 -3.64
C TYR A 109 -37.94 -23.46 -4.70
N SER A 110 -37.32 -24.28 -5.53
CA SER A 110 -37.82 -25.37 -6.37
C SER A 110 -38.71 -25.00 -7.58
N TYR A 111 -38.09 -25.02 -8.73
CA TYR A 111 -38.41 -25.65 -10.01
C TYR A 111 -37.62 -24.94 -11.13
N PRO A 112 -37.27 -25.59 -12.23
CA PRO A 112 -36.54 -24.94 -13.31
C PRO A 112 -37.46 -23.88 -13.96
N ILE A 113 -37.04 -22.61 -13.85
CA ILE A 113 -37.77 -21.44 -14.37
C ILE A 113 -37.72 -21.50 -15.90
N GLN A 114 -38.84 -21.76 -16.53
CA GLN A 114 -39.03 -21.64 -18.00
C GLN A 114 -39.38 -20.23 -18.44
N ASP A 115 -39.68 -19.31 -17.53
CA ASP A 115 -40.02 -17.91 -17.87
C ASP A 115 -38.97 -16.94 -17.32
N LYS A 116 -38.16 -16.40 -18.22
CA LYS A 116 -37.06 -15.48 -17.91
C LYS A 116 -37.50 -14.02 -17.91
N THR A 117 -38.58 -13.70 -17.26
CA THR A 117 -39.00 -12.29 -17.11
C THR A 117 -38.19 -11.68 -15.95
N PRO A 118 -37.40 -10.64 -16.16
CA PRO A 118 -36.65 -9.99 -15.06
C PRO A 118 -37.62 -9.37 -14.06
N THR A 119 -37.32 -9.49 -12.78
CA THR A 119 -38.13 -8.91 -11.69
C THR A 119 -37.92 -7.41 -11.57
N SER A 120 -36.76 -6.90 -11.99
CA SER A 120 -36.50 -5.46 -12.13
C SER A 120 -35.51 -5.20 -13.25
N ILE A 121 -35.59 -4.01 -13.81
CA ILE A 121 -34.68 -3.51 -14.85
C ILE A 121 -34.08 -2.22 -14.29
N GLU A 122 -32.77 -2.19 -14.16
CA GLU A 122 -32.04 -1.00 -13.74
C GLU A 122 -31.32 -0.41 -14.96
N LYS A 123 -31.46 0.89 -15.16
CA LYS A 123 -30.72 1.63 -16.17
C LYS A 123 -29.69 2.50 -15.45
N SER A 124 -28.43 2.31 -15.75
CA SER A 124 -27.33 3.17 -15.29
C SER A 124 -26.71 3.90 -16.48
N PHE A 125 -26.06 5.01 -16.21
CA PHE A 125 -25.35 5.80 -17.21
C PHE A 125 -24.06 6.35 -16.58
N ASP A 126 -23.12 6.72 -17.44
CA ASP A 126 -21.88 7.35 -17.01
C ASP A 126 -22.07 8.89 -17.05
N ALA A 127 -21.90 9.53 -15.91
CA ALA A 127 -21.83 10.99 -15.81
C ALA A 127 -20.49 11.50 -16.36
N GLY A 128 -20.49 12.71 -16.90
CA GLY A 128 -19.30 13.38 -17.42
C GLY A 128 -19.54 14.09 -18.75
N ASP A 129 -18.50 14.70 -19.28
CA ASP A 129 -18.55 15.45 -20.50
C ASP A 129 -18.40 14.55 -21.72
N ALA A 130 -19.17 14.90 -22.78
CA ALA A 130 -19.01 14.34 -24.10
C ALA A 130 -18.90 15.49 -25.10
N THR A 131 -18.19 15.29 -26.19
CA THR A 131 -18.03 16.27 -27.25
C THR A 131 -18.70 15.80 -28.51
N VAL A 132 -19.62 16.62 -29.02
CA VAL A 132 -20.24 16.43 -30.33
C VAL A 132 -19.59 17.41 -31.31
N THR A 133 -18.89 16.88 -32.31
CA THR A 133 -18.41 17.69 -33.42
C THR A 133 -19.52 17.87 -34.45
N VAL A 134 -19.90 19.11 -34.68
CA VAL A 134 -20.85 19.52 -35.68
C VAL A 134 -20.10 20.04 -36.90
N THR A 135 -20.39 19.48 -38.06
CA THR A 135 -19.85 19.96 -39.35
C THR A 135 -20.98 20.54 -40.17
N ALA A 136 -20.81 21.72 -40.66
CA ALA A 136 -21.75 22.38 -41.58
C ALA A 136 -20.94 23.18 -42.65
N ASP A 137 -21.28 23.02 -43.94
CA ASP A 137 -20.57 23.65 -45.06
C ASP A 137 -19.05 23.43 -45.06
N GLY A 138 -18.58 22.28 -44.47
CA GLY A 138 -17.17 21.90 -44.35
C GLY A 138 -16.43 22.55 -43.16
N VAL A 139 -17.08 23.36 -42.36
CA VAL A 139 -16.56 23.94 -41.12
C VAL A 139 -16.98 23.06 -39.94
N GLN A 140 -16.08 22.89 -38.99
CA GLN A 140 -16.28 22.08 -37.79
C GLN A 140 -16.31 22.94 -36.53
N THR A 141 -17.26 22.63 -35.64
CA THR A 141 -17.29 23.20 -34.29
C THR A 141 -17.64 22.12 -33.31
N ASN A 142 -17.17 22.26 -32.06
CA ASN A 142 -17.39 21.29 -30.99
C ASN A 142 -18.44 21.83 -30.01
N VAL A 143 -19.37 20.94 -29.63
CA VAL A 143 -20.36 21.20 -28.60
C VAL A 143 -20.08 20.25 -27.44
N THR A 144 -19.84 20.78 -26.27
CA THR A 144 -19.70 19.96 -25.06
C THR A 144 -21.09 19.67 -24.49
N VAL A 145 -21.37 18.41 -24.28
CA VAL A 145 -22.60 17.91 -23.64
C VAL A 145 -22.23 17.39 -22.27
N HIS A 146 -22.70 18.04 -21.23
CA HIS A 146 -22.48 17.58 -19.84
C HIS A 146 -23.63 16.69 -19.41
N VAL A 147 -23.31 15.42 -19.13
CA VAL A 147 -24.26 14.44 -18.59
C VAL A 147 -24.10 14.40 -17.08
N ALA A 148 -25.14 14.80 -16.35
CA ALA A 148 -25.12 14.76 -14.88
C ALA A 148 -26.45 14.20 -14.38
N ASP A 149 -26.41 13.50 -13.25
CA ASP A 149 -27.57 13.04 -12.52
C ASP A 149 -28.18 14.20 -11.72
N TYR A 150 -29.17 14.82 -12.25
CA TYR A 150 -29.98 15.83 -11.56
C TYR A 150 -31.28 15.26 -10.96
N ALA A 151 -31.54 13.98 -11.11
CA ALA A 151 -32.77 13.35 -10.66
C ALA A 151 -32.93 13.48 -9.15
N GLN A 152 -31.86 13.22 -8.40
CA GLN A 152 -31.88 13.39 -6.95
C GLN A 152 -32.14 14.83 -6.54
N LYS A 153 -31.47 15.79 -7.18
CA LYS A 153 -31.66 17.23 -6.90
C LYS A 153 -33.09 17.66 -7.20
N TYR A 154 -33.65 17.22 -8.32
CA TYR A 154 -35.07 17.51 -8.67
C TYR A 154 -36.02 16.95 -7.62
N ALA A 155 -35.81 15.69 -7.19
CA ALA A 155 -36.65 15.07 -6.17
C ALA A 155 -36.52 15.82 -4.82
N ASP A 156 -35.31 16.18 -4.42
CA ASP A 156 -35.05 16.95 -3.20
C ASP A 156 -35.70 18.35 -3.25
N ASP A 157 -35.65 19.03 -4.40
CA ASP A 157 -36.30 20.34 -4.58
C ASP A 157 -37.82 20.22 -4.45
N LYS A 158 -38.44 19.11 -4.92
CA LYS A 158 -39.86 18.85 -4.75
C LYS A 158 -40.23 18.56 -3.29
N ILE A 159 -39.43 17.80 -2.58
CA ILE A 159 -39.60 17.57 -1.13
C ILE A 159 -39.49 18.90 -0.38
N LEU A 160 -38.45 19.70 -0.65
CA LEU A 160 -38.27 21.02 -0.04
C LEU A 160 -39.43 21.98 -0.33
N GLN A 161 -39.97 21.95 -1.55
CA GLN A 161 -41.17 22.71 -1.87
C GLN A 161 -42.34 22.28 -0.97
N TYR A 162 -42.59 20.97 -0.86
CA TYR A 162 -43.63 20.44 0.04
C TYR A 162 -43.42 20.84 1.49
N ILE A 163 -42.20 20.73 1.97
CA ILE A 163 -41.80 21.13 3.36
C ILE A 163 -42.13 22.61 3.57
N ASN A 164 -41.78 23.49 2.65
CA ASN A 164 -42.03 24.93 2.76
C ASN A 164 -43.52 25.24 2.76
N GLU A 165 -44.33 24.59 1.94
CA GLU A 165 -45.76 24.81 1.82
C GLU A 165 -46.55 24.23 3.01
N ASN A 166 -46.12 23.10 3.58
CA ASN A 166 -46.96 22.32 4.50
C ASN A 166 -46.40 22.22 5.93
N ILE A 167 -45.07 22.43 6.15
CA ILE A 167 -44.42 22.23 7.46
C ILE A 167 -43.74 23.50 7.97
N SER A 168 -42.83 24.11 7.16
CA SER A 168 -42.02 25.24 7.61
C SER A 168 -42.88 26.43 8.09
N GLY A 169 -42.50 26.97 9.26
CA GLY A 169 -43.19 28.11 9.87
C GLY A 169 -44.60 27.83 10.36
N LYS A 170 -45.09 26.59 10.35
CA LYS A 170 -46.35 26.15 10.94
C LYS A 170 -46.13 25.81 12.42
N ASN A 171 -47.08 26.08 13.24
CA ASN A 171 -47.10 25.68 14.64
C ASN A 171 -47.81 24.33 14.75
N LEU A 172 -47.09 23.26 14.36
CA LEU A 172 -47.56 21.87 14.37
C LEU A 172 -47.18 21.21 15.69
N SER A 173 -48.05 20.37 16.23
CA SER A 173 -47.64 19.37 17.22
C SER A 173 -46.80 18.27 16.59
N ASP A 174 -46.06 17.53 17.41
CA ASP A 174 -45.22 16.43 16.91
C ASP A 174 -46.02 15.45 16.05
N MET A 175 -47.19 15.03 16.52
CA MET A 175 -48.04 14.13 15.79
C MET A 175 -48.56 14.73 14.47
N GLU A 176 -48.86 16.06 14.44
CA GLU A 176 -49.24 16.72 13.19
C GLU A 176 -48.09 16.82 12.19
N LEU A 177 -46.87 17.07 12.71
CA LEU A 177 -45.66 17.03 11.90
C LEU A 177 -45.45 15.64 11.26
N MET A 178 -45.48 14.56 12.07
CA MET A 178 -45.36 13.18 11.60
C MET A 178 -46.40 12.83 10.54
N LYS A 179 -47.67 13.22 10.77
CA LYS A 179 -48.74 13.00 9.76
C LYS A 179 -48.48 13.78 8.47
N LYS A 180 -47.92 14.99 8.54
CA LYS A 180 -47.58 15.75 7.34
C LYS A 180 -46.44 15.07 6.56
N ILE A 181 -45.43 14.55 7.24
CA ILE A 181 -44.34 13.82 6.61
C ILE A 181 -44.88 12.58 5.88
N ALA A 182 -45.71 11.77 6.55
CA ALA A 182 -46.33 10.56 5.94
C ALA A 182 -47.30 10.88 4.81
N ALA A 183 -47.99 12.02 4.86
CA ALA A 183 -48.96 12.42 3.84
C ALA A 183 -48.30 12.78 2.50
N TYR A 184 -47.04 13.16 2.45
CA TYR A 184 -46.39 13.52 1.20
C TYR A 184 -46.25 12.32 0.25
N PRO A 185 -45.57 11.22 0.61
CA PRO A 185 -45.56 10.04 -0.28
C PRO A 185 -46.92 9.44 -0.52
N ALA A 186 -47.87 9.57 0.41
CA ALA A 186 -49.23 9.12 0.23
C ALA A 186 -50.05 9.91 -0.85
N SER A 187 -49.52 11.06 -1.28
CA SER A 187 -50.11 11.84 -2.37
C SER A 187 -49.80 11.32 -3.78
N PHE A 188 -48.88 10.38 -3.91
CA PHE A 188 -48.54 9.73 -5.19
C PHE A 188 -49.31 8.45 -5.41
N ASP A 189 -49.39 7.99 -6.66
CA ASP A 189 -50.04 6.72 -6.96
C ASP A 189 -49.25 5.51 -6.48
N TYR A 190 -49.91 4.40 -6.13
CA TYR A 190 -49.25 3.15 -5.81
C TYR A 190 -48.86 2.39 -7.08
N GLY A 191 -47.57 2.01 -7.20
CA GLY A 191 -47.07 1.23 -8.33
C GLY A 191 -45.81 0.47 -7.94
N ALA A 192 -45.76 -0.82 -8.24
CA ALA A 192 -44.67 -1.70 -7.87
C ALA A 192 -43.39 -1.58 -8.75
N SER A 193 -43.42 -0.67 -9.73
CA SER A 193 -42.29 -0.50 -10.66
C SER A 193 -41.19 0.47 -10.20
N HIS A 194 -41.40 1.18 -9.10
CA HIS A 194 -40.49 2.19 -8.59
C HIS A 194 -40.29 2.03 -7.08
N SER A 195 -39.06 1.70 -6.65
CA SER A 195 -38.73 1.37 -5.24
C SER A 195 -37.97 2.47 -4.50
N GLY A 196 -37.59 3.57 -5.15
CA GLY A 196 -36.83 4.68 -4.53
C GLY A 196 -37.58 6.01 -4.58
N TYR A 197 -37.27 6.93 -3.67
CA TYR A 197 -37.95 8.24 -3.57
C TYR A 197 -37.74 9.09 -4.83
N VAL A 198 -36.55 9.04 -5.44
CA VAL A 198 -36.26 9.79 -6.67
C VAL A 198 -37.23 9.37 -7.78
N SER A 199 -37.30 8.06 -8.05
CA SER A 199 -38.18 7.52 -9.07
C SER A 199 -39.64 7.80 -8.75
N MET A 200 -40.08 7.65 -7.48
CA MET A 200 -41.43 7.95 -7.04
C MET A 200 -41.84 9.37 -7.37
N ILE A 201 -40.97 10.35 -7.07
CA ILE A 201 -41.28 11.77 -7.28
C ILE A 201 -41.25 12.14 -8.77
N ILE A 202 -40.35 11.57 -9.55
CA ILE A 202 -40.25 11.82 -10.99
C ILE A 202 -41.45 11.22 -11.74
N TYR A 203 -41.80 9.97 -11.46
CA TYR A 203 -42.83 9.24 -12.21
C TYR A 203 -44.23 9.34 -11.59
N GLY A 204 -44.36 9.93 -10.41
CA GLY A 204 -45.62 10.14 -9.75
C GLY A 204 -46.26 8.88 -9.13
N ASN A 205 -45.51 7.79 -9.03
CA ASN A 205 -45.97 6.54 -8.41
C ASN A 205 -44.79 5.77 -7.76
N GLY A 206 -45.09 4.88 -6.81
CA GLY A 206 -44.11 4.04 -6.16
C GLY A 206 -44.75 3.02 -5.20
N ASP A 207 -43.94 2.05 -4.78
CA ASP A 207 -44.37 1.02 -3.83
C ASP A 207 -44.16 1.45 -2.35
N CYS A 208 -44.22 0.52 -1.40
CA CYS A 208 -43.97 0.80 0.02
C CYS A 208 -42.54 1.20 0.27
N TRP A 209 -41.57 0.66 -0.48
CA TRP A 209 -40.13 1.02 -0.39
C TRP A 209 -39.92 2.47 -0.84
N ALA A 210 -40.50 2.86 -1.96
CA ALA A 210 -40.42 4.24 -2.44
C ALA A 210 -41.06 5.24 -1.47
N SER A 211 -42.19 4.87 -0.87
CA SER A 211 -42.87 5.68 0.15
C SER A 211 -42.02 5.84 1.41
N THR A 212 -41.43 4.74 1.89
CA THR A 212 -40.54 4.76 3.05
C THR A 212 -39.29 5.60 2.81
N SER A 213 -38.65 5.43 1.65
CA SER A 213 -37.46 6.23 1.29
C SER A 213 -37.81 7.73 1.11
N THR A 214 -39.02 8.06 0.67
CA THR A 214 -39.48 9.44 0.62
C THR A 214 -39.72 10.05 2.02
N ILE A 215 -40.28 9.27 2.96
CA ILE A 215 -40.40 9.68 4.37
C ILE A 215 -39.01 9.96 4.95
N ILE A 216 -38.05 9.00 4.82
CA ILE A 216 -36.70 9.13 5.36
C ILE A 216 -36.04 10.37 4.76
N ARG A 217 -36.09 10.54 3.44
CA ARG A 217 -35.46 11.73 2.83
C ARG A 217 -36.12 13.03 3.28
N THR A 218 -37.42 13.05 3.49
CA THR A 218 -38.11 14.23 4.05
C THR A 218 -37.64 14.55 5.47
N CYS A 219 -37.47 13.52 6.29
CA CYS A 219 -36.91 13.66 7.64
C CYS A 219 -35.47 14.18 7.63
N GLU A 220 -34.59 13.63 6.77
CA GLU A 220 -33.21 14.08 6.59
C GLU A 220 -33.15 15.58 6.25
N LEU A 221 -33.97 16.03 5.30
CA LEU A 221 -34.03 17.45 4.91
C LEU A 221 -34.61 18.36 6.00
N LEU A 222 -35.33 17.81 6.95
CA LEU A 222 -35.78 18.48 8.18
C LEU A 222 -34.80 18.39 9.35
N GLY A 223 -33.72 17.60 9.23
CA GLY A 223 -32.76 17.29 10.30
C GLY A 223 -33.35 16.39 11.38
N ILE A 224 -34.24 15.47 11.00
CA ILE A 224 -34.92 14.51 11.88
C ILE A 224 -34.38 13.12 11.59
N ASP A 225 -34.05 12.34 12.61
CA ASP A 225 -33.53 10.99 12.48
C ASP A 225 -34.66 10.03 12.04
N ALA A 226 -34.43 9.30 10.95
CA ALA A 226 -35.40 8.35 10.44
C ALA A 226 -34.71 7.17 9.74
N TRP A 227 -35.34 6.00 9.79
CA TRP A 227 -34.83 4.77 9.15
C TRP A 227 -35.97 3.86 8.69
N SER A 228 -35.63 2.89 7.86
CA SER A 228 -36.58 1.91 7.38
C SER A 228 -36.87 0.82 8.40
N ARG A 229 -38.14 0.45 8.52
CA ARG A 229 -38.62 -0.75 9.20
C ARG A 229 -39.07 -1.74 8.16
N ASN A 230 -38.39 -2.90 8.10
CA ASN A 230 -38.59 -3.89 7.05
C ASN A 230 -39.20 -5.19 7.62
N GLY A 231 -39.96 -5.90 6.81
CA GLY A 231 -40.51 -7.20 7.19
C GLY A 231 -41.64 -7.13 8.23
N ASN A 232 -42.25 -5.95 8.44
CA ASN A 232 -43.32 -5.83 9.44
C ASN A 232 -44.61 -6.52 8.93
N LYS A 233 -45.30 -7.23 9.84
CA LYS A 233 -46.50 -7.96 9.56
C LYS A 233 -47.77 -7.24 10.05
N ASP A 234 -47.63 -6.05 10.64
CA ASP A 234 -48.67 -5.40 11.44
C ASP A 234 -49.89 -4.95 10.60
N TYR A 235 -49.66 -4.60 9.34
CA TYR A 235 -50.75 -4.14 8.46
C TYR A 235 -51.30 -5.22 7.53
N GLY A 236 -51.00 -6.51 7.77
CA GLY A 236 -51.44 -7.60 6.93
C GLY A 236 -50.82 -7.65 5.52
N ALA A 237 -49.83 -6.84 5.28
CA ALA A 237 -49.15 -6.69 3.99
C ALA A 237 -48.12 -7.78 3.67
N GLY A 238 -47.83 -8.66 4.63
CA GLY A 238 -46.82 -9.73 4.51
C GLY A 238 -45.42 -9.30 4.81
N SER A 239 -44.47 -10.26 4.76
CA SER A 239 -43.06 -10.10 5.21
C SER A 239 -42.23 -9.17 4.35
N GLY A 240 -42.69 -8.70 3.21
CA GLY A 240 -41.96 -7.77 2.33
C GLY A 240 -42.40 -6.32 2.47
N HIS A 241 -43.31 -6.02 3.41
CA HIS A 241 -43.79 -4.64 3.60
C HIS A 241 -42.73 -3.80 4.33
N MET A 242 -42.66 -2.50 3.98
CA MET A 242 -41.74 -1.52 4.53
C MET A 242 -42.45 -0.27 4.95
N ASN A 243 -42.11 0.29 6.12
CA ASN A 243 -42.48 1.62 6.57
C ASN A 243 -41.33 2.31 7.29
N ALA A 244 -41.50 3.52 7.83
CA ALA A 244 -40.43 4.27 8.45
C ALA A 244 -40.60 4.40 9.96
N MET A 245 -39.47 4.28 10.70
CA MET A 245 -39.33 4.72 12.09
C MET A 245 -38.68 6.09 12.09
N VAL A 246 -39.18 6.97 12.95
CA VAL A 246 -38.69 8.34 13.13
C VAL A 246 -38.43 8.61 14.60
N TYR A 247 -37.25 9.20 14.92
CA TYR A 247 -36.96 9.67 16.25
C TYR A 247 -36.99 11.20 16.31
N TYR A 248 -37.90 11.75 17.09
CA TYR A 248 -38.11 13.19 17.20
C TYR A 248 -38.50 13.60 18.60
N ASP A 249 -37.86 14.64 19.15
CA ASP A 249 -38.09 15.21 20.52
C ASP A 249 -38.15 14.16 21.64
N GLY A 250 -37.24 13.14 21.56
CA GLY A 250 -37.14 12.11 22.59
C GLY A 250 -38.15 10.96 22.46
N LYS A 251 -38.89 10.85 21.35
CA LYS A 251 -39.91 9.87 21.09
C LYS A 251 -39.71 9.18 19.77
N TYR A 252 -40.25 7.98 19.70
CA TYR A 252 -40.29 7.19 18.44
C TYR A 252 -41.67 7.27 17.80
N TYR A 253 -41.69 7.33 16.48
CA TYR A 253 -42.90 7.35 15.69
C TYR A 253 -42.76 6.36 14.53
N GLU A 254 -43.83 5.58 14.31
CA GLU A 254 -43.96 4.75 13.13
C GLU A 254 -44.82 5.49 12.08
N LEU A 255 -44.24 5.64 10.87
CA LEU A 255 -44.92 6.33 9.77
C LEU A 255 -45.17 5.36 8.63
N GLU A 256 -46.40 5.25 8.25
CA GLU A 256 -46.89 4.39 7.16
C GLU A 256 -47.44 5.26 6.02
N ALA A 257 -47.04 5.00 4.77
CA ALA A 257 -47.57 5.67 3.60
C ALA A 257 -47.63 4.75 2.36
N GLY A 258 -47.46 3.47 2.57
CA GLY A 258 -47.12 2.50 1.51
C GLY A 258 -48.18 1.57 1.03
N TYR A 259 -49.33 1.50 1.69
CA TYR A 259 -50.33 0.47 1.34
C TYR A 259 -51.71 1.02 1.14
N SER A 260 -52.27 0.81 -0.02
CA SER A 260 -53.74 0.71 -0.28
C SER A 260 -53.99 0.22 -1.69
N GLY A 261 -54.77 -0.82 -1.83
CA GLY A 261 -55.38 -1.23 -3.12
C GLY A 261 -56.48 -0.29 -3.62
N THR A 262 -56.72 0.86 -2.98
CA THR A 262 -57.73 1.86 -3.33
C THR A 262 -57.23 3.27 -3.12
N ALA A 263 -57.47 4.19 -4.04
CA ALA A 263 -57.12 5.62 -3.84
C ALA A 263 -58.20 6.29 -2.93
N PRO A 264 -57.81 7.23 -2.03
CA PRO A 264 -56.46 7.72 -1.74
C PRO A 264 -55.63 6.69 -0.95
N ARG A 265 -54.28 6.80 -1.09
CA ARG A 265 -53.37 5.97 -0.29
C ARG A 265 -53.58 6.20 1.19
N TYR A 266 -53.48 5.10 1.93
CA TYR A 266 -53.48 5.16 3.39
C TYR A 266 -52.16 5.76 3.90
N TYR A 267 -52.25 6.58 4.92
CA TYR A 267 -51.08 6.95 5.71
C TYR A 267 -51.45 7.08 7.19
N SER A 268 -50.49 6.76 8.06
CA SER A 268 -50.60 6.92 9.49
C SER A 268 -49.31 7.41 10.11
N ALA A 269 -49.45 7.95 11.31
CA ALA A 269 -48.32 8.19 12.20
C ALA A 269 -48.74 7.79 13.60
N GLU A 270 -47.96 6.94 14.24
CA GLU A 270 -48.25 6.41 15.58
C GLU A 270 -47.03 6.58 16.48
N GLU A 271 -47.24 7.04 17.73
CA GLU A 271 -46.18 7.11 18.73
C GLU A 271 -45.92 5.71 19.28
N ARG A 272 -44.61 5.36 19.35
CA ARG A 272 -44.14 4.07 19.86
C ARG A 272 -43.42 4.26 21.19
N ASP A 273 -43.80 3.46 22.19
CA ASP A 273 -43.17 3.44 23.52
C ASP A 273 -42.05 2.39 23.66
N SER A 274 -41.85 1.54 22.61
CA SER A 274 -40.77 0.57 22.51
C SER A 274 -40.36 0.36 21.04
N LEU A 275 -39.05 0.12 20.84
CA LEU A 275 -38.51 -0.38 19.56
C LEU A 275 -38.60 -1.89 19.43
N PHE A 276 -38.90 -2.63 20.51
CA PHE A 276 -39.21 -4.05 20.46
C PHE A 276 -40.67 -4.28 20.18
N CYS A 277 -40.97 -5.29 19.40
CA CYS A 277 -42.31 -5.73 19.08
C CYS A 277 -42.61 -7.03 19.84
N PHE A 278 -43.76 -7.07 20.54
CA PHE A 278 -44.10 -8.14 21.47
C PHE A 278 -45.43 -8.83 21.09
N HIS A 279 -45.49 -10.13 21.36
CA HIS A 279 -46.75 -10.88 21.44
C HIS A 279 -47.06 -11.29 22.90
N ASP A 280 -48.33 -11.21 23.25
CA ASP A 280 -48.85 -11.78 24.51
C ASP A 280 -48.90 -13.31 24.41
N LYS A 281 -48.39 -13.98 25.41
CA LYS A 281 -48.47 -15.44 25.53
C LYS A 281 -49.60 -15.82 26.48
N ASP A 282 -50.13 -17.03 26.30
CA ASP A 282 -51.23 -17.60 27.09
C ASP A 282 -50.92 -17.68 28.59
N ASP A 283 -49.62 -17.78 28.99
CA ASP A 283 -49.12 -17.83 30.34
C ASP A 283 -49.00 -16.45 31.01
N GLY A 284 -49.36 -15.39 30.33
CA GLY A 284 -49.27 -14.00 30.78
C GLY A 284 -47.89 -13.36 30.65
N THR A 285 -46.94 -14.06 30.06
CA THR A 285 -45.62 -13.51 29.70
C THR A 285 -45.62 -12.97 28.27
N LEU A 286 -44.47 -12.41 27.82
CA LEU A 286 -44.28 -11.89 26.48
C LEU A 286 -43.21 -12.68 25.71
N SER A 287 -43.41 -12.76 24.40
CA SER A 287 -42.34 -13.03 23.46
C SER A 287 -41.99 -11.80 22.63
N ILE A 288 -40.76 -11.71 22.14
CA ILE A 288 -40.27 -10.66 21.22
C ILE A 288 -40.15 -11.27 19.83
N TYR A 289 -40.75 -10.61 18.81
CA TYR A 289 -40.71 -11.09 17.43
C TYR A 289 -39.91 -10.19 16.48
N GLN A 290 -39.59 -8.92 16.84
CA GLN A 290 -38.86 -7.97 15.99
C GLN A 290 -38.26 -6.86 16.83
N TYR A 291 -37.15 -6.24 16.32
CA TYR A 291 -36.54 -5.03 16.82
C TYR A 291 -36.45 -3.97 15.71
N ASP A 292 -37.11 -2.84 15.92
CA ASP A 292 -37.25 -1.76 14.94
C ASP A 292 -36.21 -0.63 15.08
N GLY A 293 -35.23 -0.77 16.01
CA GLY A 293 -34.19 0.22 16.24
C GLY A 293 -33.02 0.14 15.27
N GLN A 294 -32.20 1.18 15.25
CA GLN A 294 -30.90 1.18 14.55
C GLN A 294 -29.79 0.87 15.55
N LEU A 295 -28.85 0.05 15.09
CA LEU A 295 -27.64 -0.35 15.81
C LEU A 295 -26.43 -0.23 14.90
N THR A 296 -25.27 0.00 15.47
CA THR A 296 -23.98 -0.04 14.80
C THR A 296 -23.15 -1.19 15.39
N SER A 297 -22.02 -1.52 14.75
CA SER A 297 -21.10 -2.57 15.22
C SER A 297 -20.51 -2.32 16.62
N GLY A 298 -20.62 -1.10 17.15
CA GLY A 298 -20.22 -0.76 18.52
C GLY A 298 -21.32 -0.87 19.58
N ASP A 299 -22.56 -1.10 19.16
CA ASP A 299 -23.71 -1.13 20.06
C ASP A 299 -24.00 -2.52 20.60
N THR A 300 -24.67 -2.57 21.73
CA THR A 300 -25.23 -3.80 22.31
C THR A 300 -26.74 -3.83 22.07
N LEU A 301 -27.24 -4.93 21.56
CA LEU A 301 -28.69 -5.20 21.53
C LEU A 301 -29.11 -5.71 22.92
N GLU A 302 -29.63 -4.80 23.73
CA GLU A 302 -30.13 -5.12 25.07
C GLU A 302 -31.58 -5.62 25.00
N ILE A 303 -31.79 -6.93 25.18
CA ILE A 303 -33.15 -7.50 25.26
C ILE A 303 -33.78 -7.15 26.59
N PRO A 304 -34.97 -6.53 26.64
CA PRO A 304 -35.59 -6.13 27.90
C PRO A 304 -36.13 -7.34 28.69
N ALA A 305 -35.91 -7.32 30.00
CA ALA A 305 -36.44 -8.36 30.89
C ALA A 305 -37.98 -8.27 31.09
N THR A 306 -38.53 -7.07 30.93
CA THR A 306 -39.96 -6.80 31.15
C THR A 306 -40.42 -5.67 30.21
N TYR A 307 -41.68 -5.71 29.84
CA TYR A 307 -42.36 -4.64 29.12
C TYR A 307 -43.80 -4.50 29.65
N GLN A 308 -44.26 -3.31 29.99
CA GLN A 308 -45.60 -3.02 30.55
C GLN A 308 -45.95 -3.97 31.73
N GLU A 309 -45.00 -4.15 32.66
CA GLU A 309 -45.14 -5.03 33.86
C GLU A 309 -45.20 -6.53 33.56
N LYS A 310 -45.16 -6.96 32.33
CA LYS A 310 -45.11 -8.38 31.93
C LYS A 310 -43.66 -8.82 31.69
N THR A 311 -43.36 -10.06 32.06
CA THR A 311 -42.01 -10.63 31.88
C THR A 311 -41.80 -11.11 30.44
N VAL A 312 -40.66 -10.76 29.84
CA VAL A 312 -40.24 -11.27 28.54
C VAL A 312 -39.51 -12.61 28.76
N THR A 313 -39.98 -13.66 28.10
CA THR A 313 -39.49 -15.04 28.31
C THR A 313 -39.01 -15.73 27.04
N GLU A 314 -39.29 -15.18 25.88
CA GLU A 314 -39.01 -15.83 24.59
C GLU A 314 -38.57 -14.84 23.53
N ILE A 315 -37.56 -15.25 22.75
CA ILE A 315 -37.24 -14.65 21.43
C ILE A 315 -37.85 -15.58 20.41
N GLU A 316 -38.72 -15.07 19.55
CA GLU A 316 -39.45 -15.86 18.58
C GLU A 316 -38.59 -16.36 17.42
N ASP A 317 -39.10 -17.32 16.69
CA ASP A 317 -38.50 -17.82 15.45
C ASP A 317 -38.35 -16.66 14.45
N GLN A 318 -37.19 -16.60 13.81
CA GLN A 318 -36.89 -15.58 12.80
C GLN A 318 -37.02 -14.12 13.30
N PHE A 319 -36.73 -13.85 14.58
CA PHE A 319 -36.64 -12.50 15.16
C PHE A 319 -35.77 -11.56 14.30
N SER A 320 -34.67 -12.10 13.74
CA SER A 320 -33.75 -11.35 12.87
C SER A 320 -34.38 -10.85 11.55
N GLN A 321 -35.51 -11.44 11.13
CA GLN A 321 -36.23 -10.99 9.93
C GLN A 321 -36.91 -9.65 10.21
N GLY A 322 -36.48 -8.59 9.54
CA GLY A 322 -36.95 -7.23 9.75
C GLY A 322 -36.23 -6.44 10.84
N SER A 323 -35.42 -7.09 11.70
CA SER A 323 -34.61 -6.40 12.71
C SER A 323 -33.32 -5.86 12.10
N ASN A 324 -32.80 -4.74 12.65
CA ASN A 324 -31.45 -4.30 12.38
C ASN A 324 -30.46 -5.29 13.00
N ARG A 325 -29.52 -5.79 12.21
CA ARG A 325 -28.59 -6.89 12.54
C ARG A 325 -27.14 -6.46 12.68
N THR A 326 -26.87 -5.16 12.86
CA THR A 326 -25.51 -4.61 12.83
C THR A 326 -24.87 -4.40 14.20
N CYS A 327 -25.47 -4.89 15.29
CA CYS A 327 -24.88 -4.74 16.65
C CYS A 327 -23.62 -5.59 16.83
N GLY A 328 -22.73 -5.10 17.73
CA GLY A 328 -21.49 -5.82 18.09
C GLY A 328 -21.67 -6.86 19.19
N THR A 329 -22.69 -6.71 20.02
CA THR A 329 -22.98 -7.63 21.15
C THR A 329 -24.48 -7.82 21.31
N ILE A 330 -24.90 -9.02 21.70
CA ILE A 330 -26.29 -9.32 22.06
C ILE A 330 -26.34 -9.70 23.53
N HIS A 331 -27.17 -9.00 24.31
CA HIS A 331 -27.33 -9.24 25.72
C HIS A 331 -28.75 -9.71 26.07
N LEU A 332 -28.85 -10.95 26.62
CA LEU A 332 -30.09 -11.58 27.03
C LEU A 332 -30.26 -11.48 28.55
N PRO A 333 -31.43 -11.05 29.04
CA PRO A 333 -31.70 -11.05 30.48
C PRO A 333 -31.99 -12.47 31.05
N ASP A 334 -31.82 -12.66 32.35
CA ASP A 334 -32.09 -13.93 33.05
C ASP A 334 -33.58 -14.36 33.06
N THR A 335 -34.43 -13.64 32.32
CA THR A 335 -35.86 -13.99 32.15
C THR A 335 -36.11 -14.85 30.91
N ILE A 336 -35.18 -14.82 29.92
CA ILE A 336 -35.33 -15.59 28.70
C ILE A 336 -35.19 -17.09 28.96
N THR A 337 -36.20 -17.82 28.51
CA THR A 337 -36.26 -19.31 28.67
C THR A 337 -36.18 -20.03 27.33
N LYS A 338 -36.47 -19.34 26.22
CA LYS A 338 -36.42 -19.88 24.86
C LYS A 338 -35.88 -18.89 23.86
N ILE A 339 -35.00 -19.40 22.98
CA ILE A 339 -34.50 -18.71 21.79
C ILE A 339 -35.00 -19.51 20.58
N GLY A 340 -35.78 -18.88 19.71
CA GLY A 340 -36.43 -19.52 18.54
C GLY A 340 -35.45 -19.92 17.45
N ALA A 341 -35.98 -20.66 16.48
CA ALA A 341 -35.20 -21.06 15.31
C ALA A 341 -34.84 -19.82 14.45
N PHE A 342 -33.56 -19.71 13.99
CA PHE A 342 -33.04 -18.56 13.23
C PHE A 342 -33.27 -17.21 13.91
N ALA A 343 -33.44 -17.17 15.22
CA ALA A 343 -33.77 -15.94 15.95
C ALA A 343 -32.72 -14.83 15.77
N PHE A 344 -31.45 -15.14 15.87
CA PHE A 344 -30.35 -14.20 15.65
C PHE A 344 -29.59 -14.44 14.35
N SER A 345 -30.19 -15.13 13.38
CA SER A 345 -29.56 -15.39 12.09
C SER A 345 -29.21 -14.10 11.35
N GLY A 346 -27.94 -14.00 10.83
CA GLY A 346 -27.49 -12.86 10.05
C GLY A 346 -27.09 -11.63 10.88
N PHE A 347 -26.87 -11.75 12.16
CA PHE A 347 -26.21 -10.72 12.97
C PHE A 347 -24.69 -10.77 12.70
N GLU A 348 -24.29 -10.37 11.49
CA GLU A 348 -22.95 -10.55 10.94
C GLU A 348 -21.84 -9.84 11.72
N GLN A 349 -22.18 -8.77 12.43
CA GLN A 349 -21.22 -7.96 13.20
C GLN A 349 -21.13 -8.37 14.68
N ALA A 350 -22.03 -9.23 15.17
CA ALA A 350 -22.04 -9.64 16.56
C ALA A 350 -20.84 -10.56 16.86
N THR A 351 -20.00 -10.13 17.82
CA THR A 351 -18.80 -10.88 18.25
C THR A 351 -19.04 -11.78 19.45
N SER A 352 -20.06 -11.44 20.27
CA SER A 352 -20.43 -12.22 21.45
C SER A 352 -21.92 -12.17 21.74
N ILE A 353 -22.41 -13.22 22.40
CA ILE A 353 -23.76 -13.31 22.96
C ILE A 353 -23.71 -14.06 24.29
N ASN A 354 -24.42 -13.54 25.33
CA ASN A 354 -24.58 -14.28 26.57
C ASN A 354 -25.76 -15.24 26.48
N ILE A 355 -25.59 -16.43 27.05
CA ILE A 355 -26.65 -17.43 27.22
C ILE A 355 -26.89 -17.61 28.72
N PRO A 356 -27.93 -16.98 29.28
CA PRO A 356 -28.22 -17.07 30.70
C PRO A 356 -28.72 -18.47 31.11
N ALA A 357 -28.55 -18.85 32.38
CA ALA A 357 -28.95 -20.14 32.92
C ALA A 357 -30.46 -20.42 32.83
N SER A 358 -31.28 -19.40 32.66
CA SER A 358 -32.72 -19.49 32.42
C SER A 358 -33.08 -20.13 31.11
N VAL A 359 -32.21 -20.04 30.06
CA VAL A 359 -32.48 -20.60 28.74
C VAL A 359 -32.56 -22.14 28.82
N LYS A 360 -33.66 -22.68 28.35
CA LYS A 360 -33.95 -24.14 28.34
C LYS A 360 -33.94 -24.70 26.93
N GLU A 361 -34.24 -23.87 25.93
CA GLU A 361 -34.39 -24.26 24.53
C GLU A 361 -33.73 -23.23 23.60
N ILE A 362 -32.96 -23.74 22.65
CA ILE A 362 -32.35 -22.99 21.55
C ILE A 362 -32.75 -23.69 20.25
N GLY A 363 -33.44 -22.99 19.37
CA GLY A 363 -33.94 -23.53 18.10
C GLY A 363 -32.83 -23.69 17.06
N THR A 364 -33.12 -24.47 16.04
CA THR A 364 -32.22 -24.76 14.91
C THR A 364 -31.73 -23.52 14.25
N GLY A 365 -30.41 -23.41 13.99
CA GLY A 365 -29.83 -22.30 13.28
C GLY A 365 -30.01 -20.95 13.98
N ALA A 366 -30.29 -20.94 15.29
CA ALA A 366 -30.56 -19.68 16.03
C ALA A 366 -29.51 -18.60 15.81
N PHE A 367 -28.24 -18.97 15.54
CA PHE A 367 -27.09 -18.08 15.34
C PHE A 367 -26.44 -18.27 13.94
N ALA A 368 -27.19 -18.80 12.97
CA ALA A 368 -26.70 -18.98 11.62
C ALA A 368 -26.30 -17.62 10.98
N GLN A 369 -25.26 -17.59 10.15
CA GLN A 369 -24.76 -16.35 9.51
C GLN A 369 -24.27 -15.25 10.48
N CYS A 370 -23.96 -15.58 11.75
CA CYS A 370 -23.26 -14.63 12.64
C CYS A 370 -21.77 -14.64 12.35
N LEU A 371 -21.35 -13.99 11.27
CA LEU A 371 -20.01 -14.14 10.65
C LEU A 371 -18.84 -13.55 11.47
N SER A 372 -19.14 -12.82 12.54
CA SER A 372 -18.12 -12.30 13.48
C SER A 372 -18.21 -12.95 14.86
N LEU A 373 -19.12 -13.92 15.08
CA LEU A 373 -19.33 -14.53 16.38
C LEU A 373 -18.17 -15.46 16.74
N GLU A 374 -17.39 -15.06 17.73
CA GLU A 374 -16.20 -15.79 18.19
C GLU A 374 -16.49 -16.64 19.44
N ASN A 375 -17.43 -16.20 20.28
CA ASN A 375 -17.66 -16.82 21.57
C ASN A 375 -19.12 -16.70 22.06
N PHE A 376 -19.56 -17.72 22.82
CA PHE A 376 -20.81 -17.74 23.60
C PHE A 376 -20.47 -17.59 25.08
N GLU A 377 -21.09 -16.64 25.77
CA GLU A 377 -20.90 -16.45 27.20
C GLU A 377 -22.01 -17.15 28.00
N CYS A 378 -21.76 -18.37 28.46
CA CYS A 378 -22.72 -19.12 29.28
C CYS A 378 -22.64 -18.65 30.73
N THR A 379 -23.60 -17.83 31.19
CA THR A 379 -23.60 -17.18 32.50
C THR A 379 -24.56 -17.88 33.47
N GLY A 380 -24.28 -17.77 34.78
CA GLY A 380 -25.15 -18.28 35.84
C GLY A 380 -24.85 -19.75 36.26
N ILE A 381 -25.28 -20.09 37.49
CA ILE A 381 -25.14 -21.43 38.06
C ILE A 381 -26.26 -22.35 37.53
N GLY A 382 -25.88 -23.53 37.06
CA GLY A 382 -26.85 -24.53 36.57
C GLY A 382 -27.29 -24.29 35.13
N ASN A 383 -26.48 -23.57 34.35
CA ASN A 383 -26.75 -23.31 32.92
C ASN A 383 -26.89 -24.64 32.17
N ASN A 384 -27.90 -24.69 31.29
CA ASN A 384 -28.16 -25.85 30.43
C ASN A 384 -27.17 -25.96 29.26
N TYR A 385 -26.37 -24.96 29.09
CA TYR A 385 -25.42 -24.82 27.99
C TYR A 385 -24.00 -24.53 28.51
N ALA A 386 -23.02 -24.89 27.73
CA ALA A 386 -21.61 -24.64 27.99
C ALA A 386 -20.91 -24.11 26.71
N SER A 387 -19.94 -23.23 26.85
CA SER A 387 -19.10 -22.82 25.73
C SER A 387 -17.68 -23.36 25.91
N GLN A 388 -17.09 -23.82 24.80
CA GLN A 388 -15.69 -24.21 24.75
C GLN A 388 -15.17 -24.01 23.34
N ASN A 389 -14.01 -23.35 23.24
CA ASN A 389 -13.38 -23.03 21.93
C ASN A 389 -14.34 -22.32 20.96
N GLY A 390 -15.19 -21.43 21.47
CA GLY A 390 -16.19 -20.70 20.68
C GLY A 390 -17.41 -21.53 20.28
N ILE A 391 -17.44 -22.84 20.50
CA ILE A 391 -18.61 -23.69 20.19
C ILE A 391 -19.55 -23.71 21.39
N LEU A 392 -20.83 -23.52 21.13
CA LEU A 392 -21.92 -23.72 22.12
C LEU A 392 -22.31 -25.18 22.18
N TYR A 393 -22.37 -25.75 23.39
CA TYR A 393 -22.72 -27.12 23.66
C TYR A 393 -23.88 -27.23 24.65
N SER A 394 -24.48 -28.44 24.71
CA SER A 394 -25.20 -28.90 25.93
C SER A 394 -24.29 -28.82 27.16
N CYS A 395 -24.86 -28.72 28.37
CA CYS A 395 -24.09 -28.51 29.59
C CYS A 395 -23.07 -29.64 29.85
N ASP A 396 -23.35 -30.86 29.38
CA ASP A 396 -22.46 -32.04 29.45
C ASP A 396 -21.46 -32.11 28.28
N LYS A 397 -21.49 -31.13 27.37
CA LYS A 397 -20.69 -31.02 26.15
C LYS A 397 -20.81 -32.17 25.16
N LYS A 398 -21.88 -32.96 25.26
CA LYS A 398 -22.11 -34.05 24.33
C LYS A 398 -22.70 -33.64 22.99
N ILE A 399 -23.41 -32.52 22.93
CA ILE A 399 -24.06 -32.01 21.73
C ILE A 399 -23.47 -30.65 21.39
N ALA A 400 -22.88 -30.51 20.21
CA ALA A 400 -22.49 -29.23 19.64
C ALA A 400 -23.70 -28.57 18.99
N ILE A 401 -24.16 -27.44 19.55
CA ILE A 401 -25.42 -26.77 19.19
C ILE A 401 -25.20 -25.68 18.18
N SER A 402 -24.12 -24.88 18.30
CA SER A 402 -23.76 -23.85 17.34
C SER A 402 -22.25 -23.62 17.31
N GLY A 403 -21.69 -23.45 16.16
CA GLY A 403 -20.26 -23.19 15.96
C GLY A 403 -19.91 -21.70 15.79
N PRO A 404 -18.66 -21.31 16.11
CA PRO A 404 -18.17 -19.97 15.87
C PRO A 404 -17.89 -19.72 14.38
N ALA A 405 -17.83 -18.45 14.01
CA ALA A 405 -17.53 -18.05 12.64
C ALA A 405 -16.01 -17.97 12.37
N VAL A 406 -15.30 -19.07 12.58
CA VAL A 406 -13.85 -19.18 12.38
C VAL A 406 -13.52 -20.24 11.33
N ASN A 407 -12.35 -20.13 10.71
CA ASN A 407 -11.98 -21.01 9.59
C ASN A 407 -11.72 -22.47 9.99
N ASN A 408 -11.41 -22.76 11.27
CA ASN A 408 -11.07 -24.09 11.76
C ASN A 408 -11.47 -24.28 13.24
N PRO A 409 -12.76 -24.41 13.56
CA PRO A 409 -13.22 -24.59 14.94
C PRO A 409 -12.74 -25.91 15.53
N GLN A 410 -12.47 -25.91 16.84
CA GLN A 410 -11.96 -27.08 17.54
C GLN A 410 -13.02 -27.66 18.52
N PHE A 411 -13.47 -28.87 18.26
CA PHE A 411 -14.43 -29.54 19.13
C PHE A 411 -13.87 -29.94 20.51
N ALA A 412 -14.76 -30.03 21.49
CA ALA A 412 -14.46 -30.72 22.73
C ALA A 412 -14.17 -32.21 22.45
N SER A 413 -13.28 -32.81 23.24
CA SER A 413 -12.76 -34.17 22.97
C SER A 413 -13.80 -35.27 23.00
N ASP A 414 -14.93 -35.04 23.69
CA ASP A 414 -15.92 -36.08 24.02
C ASP A 414 -17.33 -35.77 23.49
N VAL A 415 -17.40 -34.79 22.50
CA VAL A 415 -18.64 -34.51 21.79
C VAL A 415 -19.12 -35.74 21.02
N GLN A 416 -20.43 -36.01 21.07
CA GLN A 416 -21.05 -37.19 20.48
C GLN A 416 -21.96 -36.84 19.30
N GLN A 417 -22.50 -35.64 19.27
CA GLN A 417 -23.49 -35.21 18.29
C GLN A 417 -23.21 -33.78 17.83
N ILE A 418 -23.38 -33.52 16.55
CA ILE A 418 -23.45 -32.18 15.96
C ILE A 418 -24.91 -31.95 15.61
N ALA A 419 -25.53 -30.96 16.24
CA ALA A 419 -26.97 -30.69 16.13
C ALA A 419 -27.36 -30.16 14.75
N GLU A 420 -28.67 -30.22 14.47
CA GLU A 420 -29.30 -29.66 13.26
C GLU A 420 -28.92 -28.20 13.07
N GLY A 421 -28.38 -27.86 11.89
CA GLY A 421 -28.00 -26.50 11.52
C GLY A 421 -26.84 -25.90 12.32
N ALA A 422 -26.06 -26.68 13.09
CA ALA A 422 -25.06 -26.18 14.05
C ALA A 422 -24.00 -25.27 13.46
N PHE A 423 -23.57 -25.48 12.21
CA PHE A 423 -22.61 -24.68 11.47
C PHE A 423 -23.19 -24.10 10.16
N SER A 424 -24.52 -24.17 9.98
CA SER A 424 -25.17 -23.75 8.74
C SER A 424 -24.88 -22.29 8.39
N TYR A 425 -24.66 -22.02 7.10
CA TYR A 425 -24.35 -20.71 6.55
C TYR A 425 -23.04 -20.08 7.08
N ASN A 426 -22.15 -20.90 7.64
CA ASN A 426 -20.83 -20.42 8.09
C ASN A 426 -19.86 -20.30 6.90
N THR A 427 -19.81 -19.12 6.31
CA THR A 427 -18.98 -18.84 5.14
C THR A 427 -17.49 -18.64 5.48
N ASN A 428 -17.15 -18.53 6.79
CA ASN A 428 -15.77 -18.44 7.24
C ASN A 428 -15.14 -19.82 7.49
N LEU A 429 -15.96 -20.88 7.51
CA LEU A 429 -15.49 -22.24 7.74
C LEU A 429 -14.76 -22.76 6.49
N VAL A 430 -13.46 -22.99 6.60
CA VAL A 430 -12.63 -23.54 5.52
C VAL A 430 -12.32 -25.01 5.78
N LYS A 431 -12.00 -25.35 7.02
CA LYS A 431 -11.70 -26.73 7.44
C LYS A 431 -12.22 -27.03 8.83
N ILE A 432 -12.49 -28.30 9.09
CA ILE A 432 -12.90 -28.77 10.41
C ILE A 432 -12.48 -30.23 10.63
N VAL A 433 -12.10 -30.54 11.85
CA VAL A 433 -11.78 -31.90 12.26
C VAL A 433 -12.85 -32.39 13.22
N ILE A 434 -13.65 -33.38 12.81
CA ILE A 434 -14.69 -34.00 13.62
C ILE A 434 -14.06 -35.17 14.37
N PRO A 435 -14.07 -35.16 15.72
CA PRO A 435 -13.42 -36.18 16.54
C PRO A 435 -14.06 -37.56 16.44
N GLU A 436 -13.33 -38.59 16.80
CA GLU A 436 -13.78 -39.99 16.77
C GLU A 436 -15.00 -40.26 17.69
N SER A 437 -15.19 -39.43 18.72
CA SER A 437 -16.31 -39.50 19.64
C SER A 437 -17.68 -39.17 19.04
N VAL A 438 -17.71 -38.45 17.87
CA VAL A 438 -18.95 -38.09 17.20
C VAL A 438 -19.55 -39.32 16.51
N THR A 439 -20.80 -39.59 16.81
CA THR A 439 -21.58 -40.69 16.22
C THR A 439 -22.76 -40.23 15.39
N THR A 440 -23.13 -38.95 15.51
CA THR A 440 -24.28 -38.38 14.76
C THR A 440 -23.98 -36.97 14.30
N ILE A 441 -24.24 -36.69 13.02
CA ILE A 441 -24.27 -35.37 12.43
C ILE A 441 -25.70 -35.19 11.89
N GLU A 442 -26.45 -34.27 12.51
CA GLU A 442 -27.86 -34.09 12.19
C GLU A 442 -28.11 -33.31 10.90
N ASP A 443 -29.38 -33.11 10.55
CA ASP A 443 -29.84 -32.47 9.32
C ASP A 443 -29.24 -31.10 9.16
N ALA A 444 -28.81 -30.75 7.93
CA ALA A 444 -28.33 -29.43 7.57
C ALA A 444 -27.17 -28.87 8.43
N ALA A 445 -26.44 -29.73 9.19
CA ALA A 445 -25.43 -29.29 10.17
C ALA A 445 -24.35 -28.34 9.57
N PHE A 446 -24.00 -28.50 8.29
CA PHE A 446 -23.07 -27.68 7.53
C PHE A 446 -23.68 -27.16 6.23
N PHE A 447 -24.98 -26.92 6.22
CA PHE A 447 -25.72 -26.42 5.07
C PHE A 447 -25.22 -25.04 4.63
N ASP A 448 -25.00 -24.81 3.33
CA ASP A 448 -24.51 -23.55 2.74
C ASP A 448 -23.16 -23.05 3.31
N CYS A 449 -22.30 -23.97 3.77
CA CYS A 449 -20.89 -23.66 4.08
C CYS A 449 -20.05 -23.69 2.80
N TYR A 450 -20.31 -22.81 1.86
CA TYR A 450 -19.71 -22.86 0.50
C TYR A 450 -18.18 -22.63 0.49
N SER A 451 -17.59 -22.08 1.56
CA SER A 451 -16.14 -21.91 1.70
C SER A 451 -15.41 -23.14 2.24
N VAL A 452 -16.18 -24.17 2.74
CA VAL A 452 -15.55 -25.34 3.33
C VAL A 452 -14.89 -26.22 2.26
N LYS A 453 -13.59 -26.49 2.44
CA LYS A 453 -12.77 -27.29 1.52
C LYS A 453 -12.43 -28.67 2.08
N ASN A 454 -12.19 -28.76 3.39
CA ASN A 454 -11.72 -29.99 4.02
C ASN A 454 -12.49 -30.29 5.32
N VAL A 455 -13.20 -31.41 5.35
CA VAL A 455 -13.78 -31.96 6.57
C VAL A 455 -13.14 -33.31 6.86
N THR A 456 -12.36 -33.40 7.94
CA THR A 456 -11.74 -34.65 8.40
C THR A 456 -12.61 -35.29 9.47
N ILE A 457 -13.12 -36.46 9.22
CA ILE A 457 -13.99 -37.22 10.15
C ILE A 457 -13.21 -38.44 10.64
N LYS A 458 -12.89 -38.44 11.93
CA LYS A 458 -12.10 -39.52 12.54
C LYS A 458 -12.93 -40.77 12.92
N GLY A 459 -14.23 -40.58 13.13
CA GLY A 459 -15.15 -41.67 13.43
C GLY A 459 -15.45 -42.51 12.18
N THR A 460 -15.65 -43.84 12.40
CA THR A 460 -15.98 -44.76 11.28
C THR A 460 -17.47 -45.08 11.21
N ASP A 461 -18.19 -44.98 12.34
CA ASP A 461 -19.58 -45.36 12.51
C ASP A 461 -20.43 -44.13 12.81
N ILE A 462 -20.70 -43.35 11.76
CA ILE A 462 -21.43 -42.08 11.86
C ILE A 462 -22.78 -42.20 11.16
N THR A 463 -23.80 -41.70 11.83
CA THR A 463 -25.12 -41.46 11.22
C THR A 463 -25.17 -40.03 10.71
N PHE A 464 -25.43 -39.89 9.41
CA PHE A 464 -25.63 -38.58 8.77
C PHE A 464 -27.12 -38.29 8.59
N GLY A 465 -27.51 -37.08 8.93
CA GLY A 465 -28.83 -36.53 8.62
C GLY A 465 -28.96 -36.13 7.13
N SER A 466 -30.03 -35.45 6.80
CA SER A 466 -30.33 -34.99 5.45
C SER A 466 -29.58 -33.66 5.17
N ASN A 467 -29.08 -33.48 3.93
CA ASN A 467 -28.48 -32.22 3.48
C ASN A 467 -27.33 -31.69 4.34
N VAL A 468 -26.60 -32.57 5.02
CA VAL A 468 -25.53 -32.18 5.99
C VAL A 468 -24.54 -31.21 5.36
N PHE A 469 -24.06 -31.49 4.12
CA PHE A 469 -23.11 -30.67 3.37
C PHE A 469 -23.72 -30.15 2.06
N TYR A 470 -25.02 -29.80 2.08
CA TYR A 470 -25.64 -29.20 0.90
C TYR A 470 -24.99 -27.87 0.55
N ASN A 471 -24.76 -27.63 -0.77
CA ASN A 471 -24.10 -26.44 -1.31
C ASN A 471 -22.67 -26.17 -0.81
N CYS A 472 -21.92 -27.24 -0.43
CA CYS A 472 -20.49 -27.22 -0.13
C CYS A 472 -19.72 -27.69 -1.38
N SER A 473 -19.65 -26.86 -2.43
CA SER A 473 -19.25 -27.27 -3.79
C SER A 473 -17.78 -27.69 -3.93
N GLU A 474 -16.89 -27.22 -3.05
CA GLU A 474 -15.44 -27.50 -3.09
C GLU A 474 -15.00 -28.52 -2.01
N LEU A 475 -15.97 -29.13 -1.34
CA LEU A 475 -15.69 -30.00 -0.21
C LEU A 475 -14.99 -31.32 -0.61
N THR A 476 -13.97 -31.65 0.16
CA THR A 476 -13.36 -32.98 0.24
C THR A 476 -13.58 -33.56 1.63
N LEU A 477 -14.24 -34.71 1.73
CA LEU A 477 -14.35 -35.47 2.98
C LEU A 477 -13.14 -36.37 3.15
N ARG A 478 -12.51 -36.32 4.32
CA ARG A 478 -11.42 -37.24 4.69
C ARG A 478 -11.90 -38.18 5.79
N GLY A 479 -11.78 -39.46 5.57
CA GLY A 479 -12.21 -40.49 6.48
C GLY A 479 -11.51 -41.84 6.28
N THR A 480 -11.84 -42.84 7.08
CA THR A 480 -11.31 -44.20 6.92
C THR A 480 -12.00 -44.87 5.73
N VAL A 481 -11.21 -45.53 4.86
CA VAL A 481 -11.71 -46.30 3.73
C VAL A 481 -12.66 -47.42 4.26
N GLY A 482 -13.80 -47.59 3.63
CA GLY A 482 -14.85 -48.54 4.02
C GLY A 482 -15.77 -48.06 5.15
N SER A 483 -15.62 -46.78 5.61
CA SER A 483 -16.47 -46.24 6.68
C SER A 483 -17.80 -45.67 6.14
N ALA A 484 -18.69 -45.28 7.03
CA ALA A 484 -19.91 -44.54 6.73
C ALA A 484 -19.59 -43.19 6.04
N VAL A 485 -18.43 -42.58 6.31
CA VAL A 485 -17.97 -41.33 5.68
C VAL A 485 -17.74 -41.49 4.18
N GLU A 486 -17.05 -42.54 3.74
CA GLU A 486 -16.85 -42.86 2.32
C GLU A 486 -18.19 -43.16 1.63
N THR A 487 -19.05 -43.91 2.29
CA THR A 487 -20.38 -44.20 1.75
C THR A 487 -21.18 -42.93 1.53
N TYR A 488 -21.23 -42.03 2.53
CA TYR A 488 -21.94 -40.75 2.43
C TYR A 488 -21.36 -39.86 1.32
N ALA A 489 -20.03 -39.76 1.24
CA ALA A 489 -19.36 -38.98 0.22
C ALA A 489 -19.75 -39.44 -1.21
N ASN A 490 -19.70 -40.76 -1.44
CA ASN A 490 -20.06 -41.35 -2.75
C ASN A 490 -21.54 -41.14 -3.11
N GLU A 491 -22.45 -41.31 -2.13
CA GLU A 491 -23.89 -41.12 -2.35
C GLU A 491 -24.27 -39.67 -2.66
N ASN A 492 -23.51 -38.70 -2.15
CA ASN A 492 -23.77 -37.26 -2.34
C ASN A 492 -22.84 -36.60 -3.37
N GLY A 493 -21.98 -37.38 -4.06
CA GLY A 493 -21.08 -36.87 -5.08
C GLY A 493 -19.98 -35.94 -4.56
N ILE A 494 -19.60 -36.08 -3.27
CA ILE A 494 -18.54 -35.32 -2.59
C ILE A 494 -17.20 -36.06 -2.79
N ALA A 495 -16.13 -35.33 -3.02
CA ALA A 495 -14.79 -35.89 -3.11
C ALA A 495 -14.38 -36.58 -1.80
N PHE A 496 -13.80 -37.78 -1.88
CA PHE A 496 -13.34 -38.53 -0.70
C PHE A 496 -11.84 -38.79 -0.76
N ARG A 497 -11.17 -38.73 0.42
CA ARG A 497 -9.77 -39.10 0.59
C ARG A 497 -9.57 -39.93 1.86
N ASP A 498 -8.66 -40.90 1.79
CA ASP A 498 -8.26 -41.67 2.96
C ASP A 498 -7.59 -40.75 4.01
N ILE A 499 -8.05 -40.86 5.27
CA ILE A 499 -7.47 -40.13 6.40
C ILE A 499 -5.99 -40.49 6.63
N GLN A 500 -5.54 -41.66 6.17
CA GLN A 500 -4.14 -42.10 6.25
C GLN A 500 -3.24 -41.49 5.17
N GLU A 501 -3.79 -40.92 4.11
CA GLU A 501 -3.01 -40.22 3.12
C GLU A 501 -2.46 -38.92 3.72
N PRO A 502 -1.13 -38.65 3.58
CA PRO A 502 -0.59 -37.40 4.07
C PRO A 502 -1.21 -36.20 3.30
N PRO A 503 -1.41 -35.05 3.94
CA PRO A 503 -1.91 -33.88 3.25
C PRO A 503 -0.93 -33.43 2.15
N LYS A 504 -1.46 -32.89 1.08
CA LYS A 504 -0.62 -32.25 0.03
C LYS A 504 0.04 -31.01 0.65
N ASN A 505 1.37 -30.98 0.58
CA ASN A 505 2.17 -29.80 0.93
C ASN A 505 3.22 -29.57 -0.13
N GLY A 506 3.30 -28.35 -0.68
CA GLY A 506 4.22 -28.01 -1.76
C GLY A 506 3.54 -27.90 -3.13
N LEU A 507 4.34 -27.94 -4.20
CA LEU A 507 3.85 -27.76 -5.56
C LEU A 507 3.37 -29.09 -6.15
N TYR A 508 2.15 -29.11 -6.63
CA TYR A 508 1.54 -30.22 -7.37
C TYR A 508 0.94 -29.74 -8.70
N GLN A 509 1.13 -30.55 -9.74
CA GLN A 509 0.52 -30.26 -11.02
C GLN A 509 -0.89 -30.85 -11.11
N GLU A 510 -1.85 -30.01 -11.50
CA GLU A 510 -3.23 -30.43 -11.76
C GLU A 510 -3.67 -29.86 -13.11
N GLY A 511 -3.83 -30.75 -14.09
CA GLY A 511 -4.04 -30.36 -15.47
C GLY A 511 -2.86 -29.54 -16.01
N ASP A 512 -3.12 -28.35 -16.50
CA ASP A 512 -2.10 -27.43 -17.01
C ASP A 512 -1.56 -26.46 -15.95
N SER A 513 -2.08 -26.49 -14.72
CA SER A 513 -1.72 -25.59 -13.62
C SER A 513 -0.82 -26.27 -12.59
N TRP A 514 0.10 -25.51 -12.03
CA TRP A 514 0.88 -25.90 -10.87
C TRP A 514 0.42 -25.11 -9.67
N ASN A 515 -0.14 -25.82 -8.67
CA ASN A 515 -0.71 -25.24 -7.48
C ASN A 515 0.20 -25.51 -6.26
N TYR A 516 0.35 -24.49 -5.42
CA TYR A 516 1.06 -24.62 -4.15
C TYR A 516 0.07 -24.93 -3.03
N TYR A 517 0.23 -26.09 -2.43
CA TYR A 517 -0.63 -26.62 -1.39
C TYR A 517 -0.01 -26.46 -0.01
N VAL A 518 -0.85 -26.10 0.96
CA VAL A 518 -0.57 -26.18 2.39
C VAL A 518 -1.75 -26.93 3.03
N ASP A 519 -1.47 -28.08 3.61
CA ASP A 519 -2.49 -28.96 4.24
C ASP A 519 -3.71 -29.25 3.33
N ASP A 520 -3.45 -29.68 2.10
CA ASP A 520 -4.45 -29.98 1.06
C ASP A 520 -5.15 -28.78 0.43
N GLU A 521 -4.87 -27.56 0.87
CA GLU A 521 -5.46 -26.35 0.33
C GLU A 521 -4.49 -25.62 -0.57
N ILE A 522 -4.99 -25.04 -1.70
CA ILE A 522 -4.21 -24.11 -2.48
C ILE A 522 -4.05 -22.84 -1.65
N ALA A 523 -2.81 -22.45 -1.38
CA ALA A 523 -2.49 -21.28 -0.58
C ALA A 523 -2.68 -20.00 -1.42
N GLU A 524 -3.94 -19.64 -1.73
CA GLU A 524 -4.31 -18.58 -2.68
C GLU A 524 -3.85 -17.18 -2.27
N ASP A 525 -3.51 -16.96 -1.02
CA ASP A 525 -2.98 -15.71 -0.47
C ASP A 525 -1.44 -15.69 -0.40
N VAL A 526 -0.77 -16.76 -0.87
CA VAL A 526 0.68 -16.90 -0.80
C VAL A 526 1.33 -16.50 -2.10
N THR A 527 2.19 -15.47 -2.02
CA THR A 527 3.12 -15.10 -3.09
C THR A 527 4.55 -15.25 -2.56
N THR A 528 5.32 -16.18 -3.16
CA THR A 528 6.65 -16.55 -2.63
C THR A 528 7.48 -17.35 -3.66
N LEU A 529 8.72 -17.67 -3.28
CA LEU A 529 9.53 -18.65 -4.00
C LEU A 529 9.42 -20.04 -3.33
N VAL A 530 9.15 -21.06 -4.12
CA VAL A 530 9.01 -22.45 -3.64
C VAL A 530 10.00 -23.35 -4.38
N ALA A 531 10.79 -24.10 -3.60
CA ALA A 531 11.69 -25.12 -4.16
C ALA A 531 10.91 -26.38 -4.57
N CYS A 532 11.06 -26.81 -5.81
CA CYS A 532 10.47 -28.05 -6.31
C CYS A 532 11.37 -28.69 -7.38
N ASN A 533 11.67 -29.98 -7.24
CA ASN A 533 12.46 -30.79 -8.19
C ASN A 533 13.85 -30.19 -8.53
N GLY A 534 14.47 -29.49 -7.58
CA GLY A 534 15.78 -28.88 -7.72
C GLY A 534 15.77 -27.47 -8.31
N ASP A 535 14.63 -26.96 -8.64
CA ASP A 535 14.39 -25.60 -9.11
C ASP A 535 13.64 -24.78 -8.08
N TRP A 536 13.68 -23.45 -8.24
CA TRP A 536 12.91 -22.50 -7.42
C TRP A 536 11.89 -21.78 -8.32
N TRP A 537 10.64 -21.88 -7.93
CA TRP A 537 9.52 -21.37 -8.70
C TRP A 537 8.83 -20.19 -8.00
N TYR A 538 8.49 -19.20 -8.79
CA TYR A 538 7.69 -18.08 -8.32
C TYR A 538 6.22 -18.47 -8.31
N VAL A 539 5.69 -18.49 -7.11
CA VAL A 539 4.28 -18.73 -6.83
C VAL A 539 3.63 -17.38 -6.56
N GLU A 540 2.53 -17.10 -7.19
CA GLU A 540 1.68 -15.93 -6.99
C GLU A 540 0.25 -16.40 -6.82
N ASP A 541 -0.39 -15.95 -5.73
CA ASP A 541 -1.75 -16.37 -5.37
C ASP A 541 -1.90 -17.91 -5.42
N GLY A 542 -0.96 -18.60 -4.80
CA GLY A 542 -0.95 -20.05 -4.68
C GLY A 542 -0.66 -20.84 -5.96
N ARG A 543 -0.28 -20.19 -7.05
CA ARG A 543 0.01 -20.87 -8.35
C ARG A 543 1.33 -20.41 -8.95
N ILE A 544 2.03 -21.29 -9.70
CA ILE A 544 3.20 -20.85 -10.45
C ILE A 544 2.77 -19.86 -11.52
N ASN A 545 3.32 -18.64 -11.46
CA ASN A 545 3.16 -17.67 -12.54
C ASN A 545 4.30 -17.76 -13.54
N PHE A 546 4.10 -18.51 -14.62
CA PHE A 546 5.08 -18.67 -15.70
C PHE A 546 5.35 -17.39 -16.50
N ASN A 547 4.53 -16.35 -16.34
CA ASN A 547 4.74 -15.06 -17.02
C ASN A 547 5.58 -14.09 -16.18
N LYS A 548 6.00 -14.48 -14.99
CA LYS A 548 6.81 -13.62 -14.10
C LYS A 548 8.22 -13.51 -14.63
N TRP A 549 8.71 -12.28 -14.79
CA TRP A 549 10.06 -11.89 -15.16
C TRP A 549 10.57 -10.78 -14.25
N GLY A 550 11.90 -10.71 -14.06
CA GLY A 550 12.54 -9.66 -13.29
C GLY A 550 12.85 -10.05 -11.85
N LEU A 551 13.11 -9.05 -11.00
CA LEU A 551 13.51 -9.30 -9.63
C LEU A 551 12.32 -9.54 -8.70
N TYR A 552 12.54 -10.39 -7.71
CA TYR A 552 11.62 -10.65 -6.61
C TYR A 552 12.39 -10.81 -5.30
N GLU A 553 11.95 -10.09 -4.25
CA GLU A 553 12.55 -10.16 -2.93
C GLU A 553 12.09 -11.43 -2.19
N TYR A 554 13.05 -12.24 -1.75
CA TYR A 554 12.79 -13.42 -0.94
C TYR A 554 13.91 -13.62 0.09
N ASN A 555 13.55 -13.71 1.37
CA ASN A 555 14.47 -13.86 2.50
C ASN A 555 15.60 -12.80 2.51
N GLY A 556 15.27 -11.54 2.19
CA GLY A 556 16.21 -10.43 2.20
C GLY A 556 17.20 -10.40 1.03
N SER A 557 16.96 -11.17 -0.03
CA SER A 557 17.72 -11.18 -1.27
C SER A 557 16.80 -10.97 -2.46
N LEU A 558 17.28 -10.29 -3.50
CA LEU A 558 16.55 -10.09 -4.75
C LEU A 558 16.97 -11.17 -5.76
N TRP A 559 16.03 -12.02 -6.13
CA TRP A 559 16.23 -13.13 -7.06
C TRP A 559 15.68 -12.83 -8.44
N TYR A 560 16.44 -13.14 -9.47
CA TYR A 560 16.02 -12.95 -10.85
C TYR A 560 15.16 -14.12 -11.34
N ILE A 561 13.94 -13.78 -11.70
CA ILE A 561 12.92 -14.71 -12.18
C ILE A 561 12.85 -14.61 -13.70
N GLU A 562 12.85 -15.75 -14.35
CA GLU A 562 12.65 -15.88 -15.78
C GLU A 562 11.64 -17.01 -16.06
N ASN A 563 10.52 -16.66 -16.74
CA ASN A 563 9.43 -17.60 -16.99
C ASN A 563 8.93 -18.30 -15.71
N GLY A 564 8.77 -17.53 -14.62
CA GLY A 564 8.31 -18.03 -13.33
C GLY A 564 9.30 -18.86 -12.54
N LYS A 565 10.55 -18.96 -12.97
CA LYS A 565 11.61 -19.75 -12.34
C LYS A 565 12.82 -18.87 -12.03
N VAL A 566 13.48 -19.12 -10.88
CA VAL A 566 14.75 -18.45 -10.57
C VAL A 566 15.82 -18.92 -11.55
N ASN A 567 16.40 -17.99 -12.31
CA ASN A 567 17.53 -18.28 -13.20
C ASN A 567 18.85 -18.00 -12.49
N PHE A 568 19.42 -19.01 -11.84
CA PHE A 568 20.70 -18.91 -11.11
C PHE A 568 21.92 -18.67 -12.00
N SER A 569 21.80 -18.72 -13.31
CA SER A 569 22.92 -18.48 -14.24
C SER A 569 22.91 -17.06 -14.81
N GLU A 570 21.86 -16.30 -14.61
CA GLU A 570 21.71 -14.97 -15.18
C GLU A 570 22.69 -13.98 -14.57
N THR A 571 23.33 -13.20 -15.41
CA THR A 571 24.14 -12.04 -15.00
C THR A 571 23.78 -10.88 -15.89
N THR A 572 23.06 -9.91 -15.36
CA THR A 572 22.44 -8.84 -16.14
C THR A 572 22.20 -7.59 -15.26
N ILE A 573 21.72 -6.54 -15.87
CA ILE A 573 21.16 -5.38 -15.15
C ILE A 573 19.64 -5.49 -15.27
N CYS A 574 18.95 -5.40 -14.14
CA CYS A 574 17.50 -5.53 -14.06
C CYS A 574 16.89 -4.33 -13.32
N TYR A 575 15.91 -3.69 -13.96
CA TYR A 575 15.16 -2.59 -13.34
C TYR A 575 14.16 -3.11 -12.31
N TYR A 576 14.25 -2.59 -11.07
CA TYR A 576 13.35 -2.95 -9.98
C TYR A 576 13.16 -1.77 -9.02
N GLU A 577 11.92 -1.41 -8.71
CA GLU A 577 11.54 -0.32 -7.79
C GLU A 577 12.20 1.04 -8.07
N GLY A 578 12.32 1.41 -9.34
CA GLY A 578 12.85 2.72 -9.73
C GLY A 578 14.36 2.77 -9.93
N GLU A 579 15.07 1.65 -9.75
CA GLU A 579 16.53 1.56 -9.81
C GLU A 579 17.02 0.38 -10.65
N ASP A 580 18.22 0.52 -11.23
CA ASP A 580 18.88 -0.53 -12.00
C ASP A 580 19.78 -1.38 -11.08
N TRP A 581 19.41 -2.63 -10.89
CA TRP A 581 20.12 -3.59 -10.06
C TRP A 581 21.05 -4.47 -10.88
N TYR A 582 22.26 -4.66 -10.37
CA TYR A 582 23.18 -5.65 -10.94
C TYR A 582 22.86 -7.06 -10.40
N VAL A 583 22.45 -7.91 -11.27
CA VAL A 583 22.21 -9.33 -11.00
C VAL A 583 23.46 -10.13 -11.36
N LYS A 584 23.92 -10.95 -10.43
CA LYS A 584 25.06 -11.85 -10.64
C LYS A 584 24.67 -13.27 -10.23
N ASN A 585 24.76 -14.20 -11.17
CA ASN A 585 24.35 -15.59 -10.93
C ASN A 585 22.92 -15.67 -10.35
N GLY A 586 21.99 -14.94 -10.93
CA GLY A 586 20.57 -14.93 -10.57
C GLY A 586 20.20 -14.17 -9.30
N CYS A 587 21.12 -13.50 -8.65
CA CYS A 587 20.86 -12.74 -7.42
C CYS A 587 21.42 -11.32 -7.52
N ALA A 588 20.63 -10.33 -7.08
CA ALA A 588 21.09 -8.98 -6.85
C ALA A 588 21.39 -8.81 -5.36
N ASP A 589 22.68 -8.69 -5.01
CA ASP A 589 23.14 -8.57 -3.62
C ASP A 589 23.18 -7.08 -3.23
N PRO A 590 22.37 -6.63 -2.25
CA PRO A 590 22.37 -5.25 -1.80
C PRO A 590 23.70 -4.78 -1.16
N GLN A 591 24.62 -5.70 -0.87
CA GLN A 591 25.94 -5.36 -0.31
C GLN A 591 27.05 -5.40 -1.39
N TYR A 592 26.71 -5.76 -2.63
CA TYR A 592 27.69 -5.85 -3.70
C TYR A 592 28.17 -4.46 -4.14
N ASN A 593 29.50 -4.26 -4.06
CA ASN A 593 30.17 -3.05 -4.52
C ASN A 593 31.34 -3.46 -5.41
N ASP A 594 31.32 -3.02 -6.67
CA ASP A 594 32.35 -3.39 -7.64
C ASP A 594 32.33 -2.42 -8.82
N VAL A 595 33.29 -2.54 -9.70
CA VAL A 595 33.25 -1.99 -11.05
C VAL A 595 33.10 -3.17 -12.01
N ILE A 596 31.98 -3.21 -12.69
CA ILE A 596 31.65 -4.29 -13.63
C ILE A 596 31.76 -3.84 -15.07
N CYS A 597 31.96 -4.80 -15.98
CA CYS A 597 31.89 -4.56 -17.43
C CYS A 597 30.67 -5.31 -18.00
N MET A 598 29.71 -4.55 -18.54
CA MET A 598 28.51 -5.05 -19.17
C MET A 598 28.31 -4.37 -20.52
N ASN A 599 28.19 -5.13 -21.61
CA ASN A 599 27.98 -4.60 -22.96
C ASN A 599 29.03 -3.57 -23.40
N ASP A 600 30.29 -3.78 -23.02
CA ASP A 600 31.44 -2.88 -23.25
C ASP A 600 31.45 -1.60 -22.37
N ASP A 601 30.44 -1.37 -21.54
CA ASP A 601 30.41 -0.30 -20.56
C ASP A 601 30.96 -0.77 -19.20
N TRP A 602 31.83 0.04 -18.62
CA TRP A 602 32.36 -0.19 -17.27
C TRP A 602 31.62 0.67 -16.27
N LEU A 603 30.86 0.03 -15.39
CA LEU A 603 29.87 0.67 -14.52
C LEU A 603 30.22 0.49 -13.04
N ALA A 604 30.05 1.53 -12.25
CA ALA A 604 30.15 1.45 -10.80
C ALA A 604 28.86 0.86 -10.21
N VAL A 605 28.98 -0.28 -9.53
CA VAL A 605 27.91 -0.88 -8.74
C VAL A 605 28.16 -0.52 -7.27
N ARG A 606 27.14 0.07 -6.62
CA ARG A 606 27.17 0.40 -5.20
C ARG A 606 25.90 -0.10 -4.54
N ASN A 607 26.07 -0.85 -3.43
CA ASN A 607 24.94 -1.46 -2.73
C ASN A 607 24.03 -2.27 -3.67
N GLY A 608 24.66 -3.00 -4.60
CA GLY A 608 23.96 -3.84 -5.59
C GLY A 608 23.33 -3.11 -6.77
N ARG A 609 23.40 -1.77 -6.84
CA ARG A 609 22.76 -0.94 -7.85
C ARG A 609 23.76 -0.27 -8.76
N ILE A 610 23.39 -0.01 -10.00
CA ILE A 610 24.15 0.87 -10.88
C ILE A 610 23.98 2.32 -10.38
N ASP A 611 25.06 2.88 -9.87
CA ASP A 611 25.01 4.25 -9.33
C ASP A 611 25.41 5.26 -10.41
N SER A 612 24.45 5.67 -11.20
CA SER A 612 24.63 6.66 -12.27
C SER A 612 24.97 8.07 -11.79
N ASN A 613 24.91 8.35 -10.51
CA ASN A 613 25.32 9.62 -9.91
C ASN A 613 26.71 9.56 -9.28
N PHE A 614 27.34 8.39 -9.28
CA PHE A 614 28.63 8.22 -8.64
C PHE A 614 29.74 8.94 -9.38
N ASN A 615 30.46 9.78 -8.65
CA ASN A 615 31.67 10.46 -9.12
C ASN A 615 32.80 10.20 -8.10
N GLY A 616 33.91 9.62 -8.55
CA GLY A 616 35.05 9.32 -7.68
C GLY A 616 35.75 8.01 -8.02
N ILE A 617 36.49 7.46 -7.06
CA ILE A 617 37.22 6.21 -7.25
C ILE A 617 36.36 5.02 -6.78
N ALA A 618 36.23 4.01 -7.64
CA ALA A 618 35.67 2.73 -7.33
C ALA A 618 36.66 1.61 -7.66
N SER A 619 36.57 0.46 -6.95
CA SER A 619 37.55 -0.62 -7.11
C SER A 619 36.92 -1.91 -7.58
N ASN A 620 37.73 -2.68 -8.32
CA ASN A 620 37.46 -4.09 -8.60
C ASN A 620 38.75 -4.92 -8.49
N ALA A 621 38.68 -6.20 -8.84
CA ALA A 621 39.84 -7.09 -8.79
C ALA A 621 41.01 -6.65 -9.70
N SER A 622 40.76 -5.83 -10.70
CA SER A 622 41.76 -5.36 -11.67
C SER A 622 42.41 -4.03 -11.31
N GLY A 623 41.84 -3.28 -10.37
CA GLY A 623 42.37 -1.98 -9.96
C GLY A 623 41.36 -1.05 -9.32
N GLU A 624 41.78 0.21 -9.18
CA GLU A 624 40.94 1.31 -8.71
C GLU A 624 40.72 2.27 -9.88
N TRP A 625 39.47 2.57 -10.17
CA TRP A 625 39.03 3.23 -11.38
C TRP A 625 38.31 4.53 -11.06
N TYR A 626 38.66 5.57 -11.79
CA TYR A 626 37.94 6.85 -11.71
C TYR A 626 36.66 6.79 -12.53
N CYS A 627 35.57 7.10 -11.87
CA CYS A 627 34.23 7.11 -12.47
C CYS A 627 33.65 8.52 -12.44
N GLU A 628 32.95 8.88 -13.50
CA GLU A 628 32.01 10.01 -13.55
C GLU A 628 30.66 9.52 -14.04
N TYR A 629 29.58 9.97 -13.38
CA TYR A 629 28.22 9.53 -13.70
C TYR A 629 28.09 8.00 -13.73
N GLY A 630 28.76 7.33 -12.78
CA GLY A 630 28.74 5.88 -12.66
C GLY A 630 29.55 5.11 -13.68
N GLN A 631 30.22 5.76 -14.64
CA GLN A 631 31.01 5.11 -15.70
C GLN A 631 32.51 5.38 -15.52
N VAL A 632 33.32 4.36 -15.79
CA VAL A 632 34.78 4.50 -15.77
C VAL A 632 35.24 5.42 -16.90
N GLN A 633 36.05 6.41 -16.58
CA GLN A 633 36.61 7.38 -17.51
C GLN A 633 38.00 6.97 -17.97
N PHE A 634 38.09 6.14 -19.01
CA PHE A 634 39.37 5.61 -19.52
C PHE A 634 40.30 6.65 -20.14
N ASP A 635 39.82 7.83 -20.50
CA ASP A 635 40.59 8.96 -21.01
C ASP A 635 41.10 9.88 -19.90
N ALA A 636 40.62 9.70 -18.65
CA ALA A 636 41.05 10.47 -17.51
C ALA A 636 42.54 10.20 -17.20
N SER A 637 43.34 11.26 -17.15
CA SER A 637 44.75 11.21 -16.78
C SER A 637 45.14 12.49 -16.06
N GLY A 638 45.83 12.33 -14.93
CA GLY A 638 46.21 13.47 -14.07
C GLY A 638 45.68 13.32 -12.65
N LEU A 639 45.48 14.42 -11.92
CA LEU A 639 44.93 14.45 -10.58
C LEU A 639 43.42 14.60 -10.62
N VAL A 640 42.71 13.61 -10.04
CA VAL A 640 41.26 13.62 -9.89
C VAL A 640 40.88 13.66 -8.42
N LYS A 641 39.76 14.28 -8.10
CA LYS A 641 39.22 14.32 -6.73
C LYS A 641 38.18 13.21 -6.56
N SER A 642 38.23 12.54 -5.46
CA SER A 642 37.21 11.59 -5.02
C SER A 642 36.70 12.00 -3.63
N GLU A 643 35.38 12.00 -3.44
CA GLU A 643 34.72 12.42 -2.19
C GLU A 643 33.88 11.27 -1.59
N ASN A 644 34.23 10.02 -1.87
CA ASN A 644 33.52 8.91 -1.27
C ASN A 644 34.24 8.36 -0.03
N ASP A 645 33.50 7.72 0.89
CA ASP A 645 34.01 7.30 2.19
C ASP A 645 35.23 6.36 2.13
N ALA A 646 35.36 5.54 1.08
CA ALA A 646 36.45 4.61 0.92
C ALA A 646 37.69 5.25 0.27
N PHE A 647 37.50 6.26 -0.55
CA PHE A 647 38.52 6.91 -1.37
C PHE A 647 38.39 8.44 -1.32
N ASP A 648 38.38 9.03 -0.15
CA ASP A 648 38.35 10.49 -0.02
C ASP A 648 39.72 11.10 -0.29
N GLY A 649 39.77 12.12 -1.16
CA GLY A 649 40.97 12.88 -1.45
C GLY A 649 41.28 13.01 -2.95
N TRP A 650 42.55 13.40 -3.24
CA TRP A 650 43.07 13.54 -4.60
C TRP A 650 43.91 12.34 -4.98
N TYR A 651 43.66 11.77 -6.17
CA TYR A 651 44.34 10.58 -6.67
C TYR A 651 44.96 10.84 -8.04
N TYR A 652 46.12 10.23 -8.29
CA TYR A 652 46.76 10.23 -9.60
C TYR A 652 46.25 9.07 -10.43
N VAL A 653 45.58 9.37 -11.53
CA VAL A 653 45.06 8.38 -12.48
C VAL A 653 45.75 8.50 -13.84
N ARG A 654 45.84 7.39 -14.53
CA ARG A 654 46.25 7.30 -15.94
C ARG A 654 45.39 6.28 -16.64
N ASN A 655 44.79 6.69 -17.76
CA ASN A 655 43.80 5.88 -18.46
C ASN A 655 42.70 5.38 -17.50
N GLY A 656 42.19 6.28 -16.65
CA GLY A 656 41.14 6.01 -15.69
C GLY A 656 41.54 5.19 -14.45
N CYS A 657 42.75 4.62 -14.42
CA CYS A 657 43.20 3.75 -13.33
C CYS A 657 44.11 4.51 -12.37
N VAL A 658 43.92 4.35 -11.06
CA VAL A 658 44.79 4.90 -10.03
C VAL A 658 46.17 4.29 -10.14
N GLN A 659 47.21 5.15 -10.17
CA GLN A 659 48.59 4.75 -10.29
C GLN A 659 49.21 4.51 -8.92
N LYS A 660 49.54 3.26 -8.59
CA LYS A 660 50.06 2.83 -7.30
C LYS A 660 51.50 2.26 -7.39
N GLY A 661 52.11 2.07 -6.24
CA GLY A 661 53.37 1.34 -6.08
C GLY A 661 54.64 2.17 -6.25
N GLN A 662 54.55 3.42 -6.70
CA GLN A 662 55.70 4.33 -6.82
C GLN A 662 55.36 5.73 -6.34
N GLU A 663 56.28 6.29 -5.54
CA GLU A 663 56.19 7.71 -5.20
C GLU A 663 56.55 8.55 -6.42
N THR A 664 55.83 9.62 -6.63
CA THR A 664 56.12 10.55 -7.75
C THR A 664 55.60 11.95 -7.47
N VAL A 665 55.90 12.86 -8.35
CA VAL A 665 55.35 14.22 -8.36
C VAL A 665 54.59 14.44 -9.66
N VAL A 666 53.38 14.92 -9.53
CA VAL A 666 52.48 15.17 -10.67
C VAL A 666 52.00 16.60 -10.70
N GLN A 667 52.01 17.19 -11.89
CA GLN A 667 51.55 18.57 -12.15
C GLN A 667 50.06 18.62 -12.46
N ASN A 668 49.36 19.62 -11.91
CA ASN A 668 48.06 20.08 -12.36
C ASN A 668 48.06 21.61 -12.49
N SER A 669 46.88 22.18 -12.76
CA SER A 669 46.71 23.65 -12.91
C SER A 669 47.05 24.46 -11.66
N SER A 670 47.06 23.85 -10.49
CA SER A 670 47.30 24.52 -9.21
C SER A 670 48.71 24.35 -8.68
N GLY A 671 49.49 23.44 -9.24
CA GLY A 671 50.89 23.19 -8.77
C GLY A 671 51.39 21.78 -9.08
N TRP A 672 52.49 21.43 -8.42
CA TRP A 672 53.12 20.10 -8.48
C TRP A 672 52.95 19.42 -7.12
N TRP A 673 52.40 18.24 -7.13
CA TRP A 673 51.98 17.54 -5.89
C TRP A 673 52.64 16.20 -5.75
N TYR A 674 52.96 15.88 -4.53
CA TYR A 674 53.51 14.56 -4.16
C TYR A 674 52.37 13.50 -4.16
N ILE A 675 52.67 12.38 -4.78
CA ILE A 675 51.83 11.21 -4.83
C ILE A 675 52.49 10.09 -4.08
N GLY A 676 51.78 9.53 -3.09
CA GLY A 676 52.24 8.38 -2.32
C GLY A 676 52.19 7.07 -3.12
N THR A 677 52.71 6.01 -2.56
CA THR A 677 52.69 4.66 -3.16
C THR A 677 51.28 4.09 -3.28
N ASP A 678 50.30 4.65 -2.56
CA ASP A 678 48.87 4.37 -2.65
C ASP A 678 48.16 5.09 -3.80
N GLY A 679 48.90 5.96 -4.50
CA GLY A 679 48.35 6.77 -5.60
C GLY A 679 47.63 8.05 -5.17
N LYS A 680 47.63 8.37 -3.87
CA LYS A 680 46.96 9.54 -3.27
C LYS A 680 47.92 10.72 -3.09
N VAL A 681 47.41 11.92 -3.23
CA VAL A 681 48.13 13.15 -2.85
C VAL A 681 48.24 13.22 -1.33
N ASP A 682 49.49 13.28 -0.79
CA ASP A 682 49.73 13.52 0.64
C ASP A 682 50.16 14.98 0.86
N PHE A 683 49.24 15.80 1.32
CA PHE A 683 49.43 17.23 1.59
C PHE A 683 50.33 17.53 2.80
N HIS A 684 50.78 16.52 3.56
CA HIS A 684 51.61 16.68 4.73
C HIS A 684 53.05 16.17 4.50
N LYS A 685 53.29 15.55 3.35
CA LYS A 685 54.57 14.93 3.06
C LYS A 685 55.69 15.98 2.89
N ASN A 686 56.80 15.73 3.54
CA ASN A 686 58.07 16.45 3.30
C ASN A 686 59.09 15.40 2.88
N THR A 687 59.62 15.50 1.66
CA THR A 687 60.52 14.49 1.08
C THR A 687 61.19 15.00 -0.18
N VAL A 688 61.98 14.17 -0.80
CA VAL A 688 62.42 14.34 -2.19
C VAL A 688 61.83 13.19 -3.00
N ALA A 689 61.10 13.53 -4.03
CA ALA A 689 60.39 12.54 -4.87
C ALA A 689 60.71 12.70 -6.34
N PRO A 690 60.78 11.62 -7.12
CA PRO A 690 61.09 11.66 -8.55
C PRO A 690 59.85 11.85 -9.45
N ASN A 691 60.10 12.39 -10.65
CA ASN A 691 59.22 12.24 -11.79
C ASN A 691 60.07 12.19 -13.10
N GLU A 692 59.42 12.21 -14.24
CA GLU A 692 60.12 12.15 -15.55
C GLU A 692 61.06 13.35 -15.82
N TYR A 693 60.92 14.46 -15.10
CA TYR A 693 61.76 15.69 -15.24
C TYR A 693 62.90 15.75 -14.21
N GLY A 694 62.95 14.84 -13.21
CA GLY A 694 64.02 14.83 -12.19
C GLY A 694 63.47 14.51 -10.79
N TRP A 695 64.29 14.85 -9.77
CA TRP A 695 63.94 14.69 -8.37
C TRP A 695 63.63 16.03 -7.75
N TRP A 696 62.54 16.11 -6.98
CA TRP A 696 61.98 17.38 -6.52
C TRP A 696 61.81 17.42 -5.02
N ALA A 697 62.21 18.49 -4.39
CA ALA A 697 61.93 18.72 -2.97
C ALA A 697 60.48 19.05 -2.75
N VAL A 698 59.82 18.29 -1.91
CA VAL A 698 58.41 18.41 -1.54
C VAL A 698 58.30 18.95 -0.12
N ARG A 699 57.49 19.97 0.09
CA ARG A 699 57.09 20.49 1.41
C ARG A 699 55.56 20.58 1.50
N ASN A 700 55.01 20.05 2.60
CA ASN A 700 53.57 20.02 2.79
C ASN A 700 52.86 19.53 1.52
N GLY A 701 53.35 18.44 0.95
CA GLY A 701 52.78 17.77 -0.21
C GLY A 701 52.98 18.46 -1.54
N ALA A 702 53.49 19.66 -1.61
CA ALA A 702 53.74 20.39 -2.84
C ALA A 702 55.26 20.55 -3.13
N VAL A 703 55.63 20.63 -4.40
CA VAL A 703 57.00 20.95 -4.79
C VAL A 703 57.33 22.39 -4.38
N ASP A 704 58.43 22.54 -3.59
CA ASP A 704 58.95 23.83 -3.15
C ASP A 704 59.94 24.36 -4.17
N PHE A 705 59.50 25.04 -5.22
CA PHE A 705 60.38 25.67 -6.24
C PHE A 705 61.29 26.79 -5.71
N GLN A 706 61.05 27.24 -4.48
CA GLN A 706 61.91 28.28 -3.86
C GLN A 706 63.06 27.67 -3.07
N LEU A 707 63.05 26.33 -2.85
CA LEU A 707 64.05 25.67 -2.06
C LEU A 707 65.43 25.67 -2.74
N ASN A 708 66.37 26.28 -2.10
CA ASN A 708 67.78 26.22 -2.46
C ASN A 708 68.53 25.76 -1.19
N GLY A 709 69.07 24.52 -1.20
CA GLY A 709 69.61 23.87 -0.06
C GLY A 709 69.27 22.39 0.02
N ILE A 710 69.26 21.83 1.21
CA ILE A 710 69.17 20.37 1.43
C ILE A 710 67.73 19.98 1.74
N ALA A 711 67.25 18.94 1.09
CA ALA A 711 66.01 18.19 1.40
C ALA A 711 66.32 16.69 1.46
N SER A 712 65.51 15.94 2.25
CA SER A 712 65.80 14.53 2.56
C SER A 712 64.69 13.62 2.04
N ASN A 713 65.12 12.40 1.71
CA ASN A 713 64.23 11.23 1.62
C ASN A 713 64.91 10.01 2.22
N GLU A 714 64.34 8.85 2.11
CA GLU A 714 64.90 7.59 2.63
C GLU A 714 66.26 7.22 2.01
N SER A 715 66.55 7.72 0.80
CA SER A 715 67.79 7.41 0.10
C SER A 715 68.93 8.37 0.45
N GLY A 716 68.70 9.48 1.14
CA GLY A 716 69.73 10.43 1.54
C GLY A 716 69.26 11.87 1.65
N ASP A 717 70.25 12.77 1.90
CA ASP A 717 70.07 14.23 1.94
C ASP A 717 70.56 14.83 0.62
N TRP A 718 69.70 15.49 -0.09
CA TRP A 718 69.93 15.95 -1.47
C TRP A 718 69.99 17.45 -1.55
N TYR A 719 71.03 17.97 -2.22
CA TYR A 719 71.14 19.38 -2.48
C TYR A 719 70.24 19.79 -3.68
N CYS A 720 69.38 20.74 -3.44
CA CYS A 720 68.40 21.21 -4.40
C CYS A 720 68.71 22.67 -4.81
N ARG A 721 68.35 22.99 -6.05
CA ARG A 721 68.28 24.36 -6.59
C ARG A 721 66.94 24.58 -7.29
N GLY A 722 66.29 25.68 -6.83
CA GLY A 722 64.94 25.91 -7.36
C GLY A 722 63.97 24.70 -7.18
N GLY A 723 64.09 24.00 -6.05
CA GLY A 723 63.29 22.81 -5.71
C GLY A 723 63.73 21.52 -6.42
N GLN A 724 64.59 21.52 -7.41
CA GLN A 724 65.05 20.32 -8.08
C GLN A 724 66.40 19.85 -7.52
N VAL A 725 66.56 18.57 -7.35
CA VAL A 725 67.89 17.99 -6.95
C VAL A 725 68.90 18.27 -8.05
N ASP A 726 70.01 18.96 -7.66
CA ASP A 726 71.12 19.19 -8.53
C ASP A 726 72.16 18.07 -8.40
N PHE A 727 72.04 17.02 -9.19
CA PHE A 727 72.95 15.89 -9.22
C PHE A 727 74.37 16.27 -9.65
N GLY A 728 74.56 17.45 -10.22
CA GLY A 728 75.85 17.99 -10.59
C GLY A 728 76.55 18.73 -9.43
N ALA A 729 75.82 18.96 -8.32
CA ALA A 729 76.34 19.68 -7.18
C ALA A 729 77.49 18.89 -6.50
N ALA A 730 78.60 19.53 -6.32
CA ALA A 730 79.76 18.94 -5.67
C ALA A 730 80.58 20.01 -4.91
N GLY A 731 81.20 19.62 -3.80
CA GLY A 731 82.01 20.50 -2.99
C GLY A 731 81.34 20.81 -1.63
N VAL A 732 81.93 21.80 -0.92
CA VAL A 732 81.33 22.26 0.35
C VAL A 732 80.47 23.43 0.07
N LEU A 733 79.12 23.16 0.15
CA LEU A 733 78.04 24.07 -0.21
C LEU A 733 77.22 24.47 1.00
N GLU A 734 76.70 25.70 0.95
CA GLU A 734 75.85 26.21 2.02
C GLU A 734 74.40 25.81 1.82
N SER A 735 73.76 25.52 2.93
CA SER A 735 72.30 25.29 2.99
C SER A 735 71.72 26.12 4.14
N GLU A 736 70.60 26.82 3.86
CA GLU A 736 69.81 27.58 4.86
C GLU A 736 68.45 26.94 5.11
N THR A 737 68.25 25.72 4.68
CA THR A 737 67.00 25.04 4.85
C THR A 737 66.80 24.59 6.32
N GLU A 738 65.52 24.60 6.75
CA GLU A 738 65.14 24.13 8.08
C GLU A 738 65.66 22.69 8.34
N GLY A 739 66.33 22.45 9.45
CA GLY A 739 66.97 21.18 9.74
C GLY A 739 68.32 20.96 9.10
N PHE A 740 68.72 21.75 8.09
CA PHE A 740 70.01 21.69 7.36
C PHE A 740 70.66 23.07 7.20
N SER A 741 70.67 23.84 8.24
CA SER A 741 71.39 25.14 8.21
C SER A 741 72.88 24.92 8.43
N GLY A 742 73.67 25.44 7.48
CA GLY A 742 75.15 25.41 7.54
C GLY A 742 75.83 24.95 6.26
N TRP A 743 77.06 24.61 6.27
CA TRP A 743 77.89 24.19 5.13
C TRP A 743 78.05 22.66 5.16
N TYR A 744 77.73 22.00 4.01
CA TYR A 744 77.77 20.54 3.90
C TYR A 744 78.67 20.11 2.74
N TYR A 745 79.31 18.96 2.90
CA TYR A 745 80.01 18.32 1.79
C TYR A 745 79.10 17.50 0.93
N ILE A 746 78.94 17.97 -0.31
CA ILE A 746 78.08 17.41 -1.30
C ILE A 746 78.92 16.72 -2.38
N GLN A 747 78.49 15.55 -2.84
CA GLN A 747 79.03 14.86 -4.02
C GLN A 747 77.91 14.21 -4.79
N ASN A 748 77.83 14.46 -6.11
CA ASN A 748 76.74 14.00 -6.96
C ASN A 748 75.32 14.36 -6.40
N GLY A 749 75.26 15.63 -5.87
CA GLY A 749 74.04 16.15 -5.31
C GLY A 749 73.63 15.60 -3.94
N CYS A 750 74.33 14.64 -3.39
CA CYS A 750 74.09 14.03 -2.08
C CYS A 750 75.06 14.44 -1.00
N VAL A 751 74.58 14.71 0.21
CA VAL A 751 75.41 14.95 1.39
C VAL A 751 76.21 13.71 1.70
N GLN A 752 77.54 13.86 1.84
CA GLN A 752 78.39 12.75 2.13
C GLN A 752 78.51 12.57 3.65
N LYS A 753 77.91 11.51 4.17
CA LYS A 753 77.92 11.19 5.61
C LYS A 753 78.80 9.99 5.97
N GLY A 754 79.04 9.75 7.23
CA GLY A 754 79.62 8.54 7.77
C GLY A 754 81.14 8.54 7.84
N GLN A 755 81.80 9.53 7.30
CA GLN A 755 83.27 9.66 7.37
C GLN A 755 83.64 11.10 7.65
N GLU A 756 84.51 11.28 8.60
CA GLU A 756 85.22 12.54 8.86
C GLU A 756 86.23 12.78 7.77
N THR A 757 86.32 14.04 7.30
CA THR A 757 87.26 14.40 6.24
C THR A 757 87.56 15.89 6.25
N VAL A 758 88.51 16.30 5.44
CA VAL A 758 88.80 17.71 5.19
C VAL A 758 88.52 17.98 3.71
N LYS A 759 87.72 18.99 3.42
CA LYS A 759 87.34 19.36 2.03
C LYS A 759 87.56 20.88 1.80
N GLN A 760 87.95 21.21 0.57
CA GLN A 760 88.23 22.59 0.17
C GLN A 760 86.98 23.24 -0.54
N ASN A 761 86.79 24.52 -0.20
CA ASN A 761 85.99 25.42 -1.04
C ASN A 761 86.69 26.74 -1.30
N SER A 762 86.06 27.76 -1.90
CA SER A 762 86.69 29.07 -2.17
C SER A 762 87.18 29.81 -0.92
N ASN A 763 86.62 29.47 0.24
CA ASN A 763 86.94 30.17 1.54
C ASN A 763 87.97 29.45 2.43
N GLY A 764 88.41 28.27 2.00
CA GLY A 764 89.43 27.50 2.73
C GLY A 764 89.20 25.99 2.73
N TRP A 765 89.95 25.33 3.59
CA TRP A 765 89.86 23.87 3.87
C TRP A 765 89.17 23.68 5.19
N TRP A 766 88.11 22.88 5.17
CA TRP A 766 87.10 22.72 6.25
C TRP A 766 87.04 21.29 6.74
N TYR A 767 86.99 21.12 8.07
CA TYR A 767 86.67 19.83 8.68
C TYR A 767 85.19 19.52 8.46
N ILE A 768 84.89 18.33 7.97
CA ILE A 768 83.54 17.77 7.73
C ILE A 768 83.39 16.68 8.76
N GLY A 769 82.35 16.80 9.58
CA GLY A 769 81.95 15.78 10.54
C GLY A 769 81.29 14.55 9.91
N THR A 770 81.01 13.53 10.66
CA THR A 770 80.33 12.29 10.20
C THR A 770 78.92 12.50 9.69
N ASP A 771 78.30 13.62 10.04
CA ASP A 771 77.00 14.04 9.51
C ASP A 771 77.08 14.76 8.13
N GLY A 772 78.33 14.92 7.64
CA GLY A 772 78.58 15.58 6.35
C GLY A 772 78.61 17.10 6.46
N LYS A 773 78.49 17.68 7.65
CA LYS A 773 78.46 19.11 7.89
C LYS A 773 79.80 19.66 8.26
N VAL A 774 80.07 20.88 7.88
CA VAL A 774 81.26 21.59 8.45
C VAL A 774 81.03 21.86 9.93
N ASP A 775 81.87 21.31 10.77
CA ASP A 775 81.92 21.59 12.24
C ASP A 775 82.86 22.74 12.57
N PHE A 776 82.34 23.93 12.75
CA PHE A 776 83.06 25.13 13.10
C PHE A 776 83.58 25.08 14.58
N GLY A 777 83.11 24.14 15.41
CA GLY A 777 83.59 23.95 16.78
C GLY A 777 84.78 22.98 16.88
N PHE A 778 85.01 22.20 15.84
CA PHE A 778 86.09 21.22 15.85
C PHE A 778 87.45 21.84 15.83
N SER A 779 88.28 21.46 16.75
CA SER A 779 89.72 21.76 16.76
C SER A 779 90.47 20.49 17.07
N GLY A 780 91.37 20.06 16.20
CA GLY A 780 92.02 18.77 16.30
C GLY A 780 92.77 18.34 15.05
N ILE A 781 93.04 17.06 14.93
CA ILE A 781 93.64 16.46 13.75
C ILE A 781 92.60 15.76 12.89
N ALA A 782 92.60 16.08 11.60
CA ALA A 782 91.74 15.37 10.64
C ALA A 782 92.52 15.10 9.35
N SER A 783 92.13 14.01 8.64
CA SER A 783 92.83 13.58 7.44
C SER A 783 91.87 13.59 6.16
N ASN A 784 92.54 13.74 5.01
CA ASN A 784 91.91 13.51 3.72
C ASN A 784 92.90 12.85 2.77
N GLU A 785 92.53 12.69 1.51
CA GLU A 785 93.37 12.11 0.47
C GLU A 785 94.69 12.85 0.24
N ASN A 786 94.80 14.09 0.69
CA ASN A 786 95.99 14.96 0.50
C ASN A 786 96.92 15.03 1.73
N GLY A 787 96.49 14.47 2.86
CA GLY A 787 97.27 14.43 4.08
C GLY A 787 96.48 14.53 5.37
N THR A 788 97.21 14.77 6.46
CA THR A 788 96.66 14.94 7.85
C THR A 788 96.83 16.41 8.22
N TRP A 789 95.81 17.03 8.73
CA TRP A 789 95.74 18.49 8.88
C TRP A 789 95.39 18.87 10.33
N TYR A 790 95.96 19.91 10.82
CA TYR A 790 95.60 20.57 12.07
C TYR A 790 94.44 21.54 11.77
N ILE A 791 93.30 21.28 12.43
CA ILE A 791 92.09 22.06 12.35
C ILE A 791 91.92 22.96 13.54
N GLU A 792 91.59 24.20 13.36
CA GLU A 792 91.22 25.16 14.40
C GLU A 792 89.93 25.86 14.05
N ASN A 793 88.94 25.73 14.98
CA ASN A 793 87.59 26.29 14.73
C ASN A 793 87.03 25.83 13.38
N GLY A 794 87.11 24.53 13.08
CA GLY A 794 86.59 23.89 11.88
C GLY A 794 87.42 24.11 10.60
N LYS A 795 88.49 24.85 10.60
CA LYS A 795 89.27 25.22 9.41
C LYS A 795 90.71 24.77 9.55
N VAL A 796 91.23 24.30 8.44
CA VAL A 796 92.74 24.02 8.48
C VAL A 796 93.51 25.29 8.74
N ASN A 797 94.32 25.32 9.79
CA ASN A 797 95.20 26.45 10.10
C ASN A 797 96.56 26.29 9.48
N PHE A 798 96.75 26.76 8.24
CA PHE A 798 98.04 26.69 7.53
C PHE A 798 99.15 27.59 8.14
N ASN A 799 98.78 28.47 9.06
CA ASN A 799 99.72 29.33 9.73
C ASN A 799 100.26 28.67 11.03
N TYR A 800 99.64 27.57 11.47
CA TYR A 800 100.12 26.90 12.72
C TYR A 800 101.30 26.01 12.42
N SER A 801 102.39 26.13 13.23
CA SER A 801 103.54 25.22 13.27
C SER A 801 103.96 25.05 14.75
N GLY A 802 104.02 23.82 15.19
CA GLY A 802 104.25 23.47 16.58
C GLY A 802 103.82 22.03 16.86
N THR A 803 103.69 21.68 18.14
CA THR A 803 103.19 20.38 18.55
C THR A 803 101.71 20.49 18.98
N TYR A 804 100.93 19.48 18.65
CA TYR A 804 99.54 19.31 19.11
C TYR A 804 99.36 17.95 19.71
N GLU A 805 98.79 17.88 20.94
CA GLU A 805 98.45 16.64 21.60
C GLU A 805 96.93 16.40 21.50
N ASP A 806 96.57 15.24 21.00
CA ASP A 806 95.12 14.89 20.85
C ASP A 806 94.58 14.35 22.22
N GLU A 807 93.29 14.15 22.32
CA GLU A 807 92.57 13.66 23.50
C GLU A 807 93.09 12.31 23.99
N ASN A 808 93.72 11.55 23.14
CA ASN A 808 94.33 10.24 23.47
C ASN A 808 95.78 10.31 23.84
N GLY A 809 96.32 11.53 23.98
CA GLY A 809 97.72 11.75 24.35
C GLY A 809 98.69 11.51 23.21
N ARG A 810 98.27 11.47 21.97
CA ARG A 810 99.15 11.34 20.80
C ARG A 810 99.65 12.73 20.39
N ILE A 811 100.92 12.84 20.26
CA ILE A 811 101.49 14.09 19.83
C ILE A 811 101.82 14.09 18.37
N TYR A 812 101.36 15.13 17.70
CA TYR A 812 101.55 15.41 16.28
C TYR A 812 102.49 16.59 16.09
N GLU A 813 103.49 16.45 15.21
CA GLU A 813 104.26 17.60 14.78
C GLU A 813 103.59 18.32 13.63
N ILE A 814 103.21 19.58 13.81
CA ILE A 814 102.45 20.35 12.84
C ILE A 814 103.42 21.31 12.12
N LYS A 815 103.46 21.27 10.80
CA LYS A 815 104.27 22.18 9.97
C LYS A 815 103.33 22.79 8.89
N SER A 816 103.13 24.11 9.01
CA SER A 816 102.25 24.87 8.14
C SER A 816 100.91 24.15 8.00
N GLY A 817 100.21 23.76 9.12
CA GLY A 817 98.98 23.11 9.17
C GLY A 817 99.00 21.62 8.82
N ASN A 818 100.04 21.03 8.32
CA ASN A 818 100.18 19.59 8.03
C ASN A 818 100.68 18.86 9.23
N ALA A 819 99.99 17.82 9.68
CA ALA A 819 100.42 16.99 10.86
C ALA A 819 101.18 15.76 10.34
N ALA A 820 102.29 15.56 10.89
CA ALA A 820 103.22 14.44 10.62
C ALA A 820 103.24 13.39 11.75
#